data_9ceb99aa50f86a320c4921db908f8c96
#
_entry.id   9ceb99aa50f86a320c4921db908f8c96
#
_cell.length_a   1.000
_cell.length_b   1.000
_cell.length_c   1.000
_cell.angle_alpha   90.00
_cell.angle_beta   90.00
_cell.angle_gamma   90.00
#
_symmetry.space_group_name_H-M   'P 1'
#
loop_
_entity.id
_entity.type
_entity.pdbx_description
1 polymer ?
#
loop_
_entity_poly.entity_id
_entity_poly.type
_entity_poly.pdbx_seq_one_letter_code
_entity_poly.pdbx_strand_id
1 'polypeptide(L)'
;MWLIVAEKDKTARRIAQILFKDFRRFNKFGVNYYFSPSQSAFVLGLKGHIVEVDFPEEYNDWRKTPLKSLLKAKFVWKVREKNVAKLLVELGKRVERLTIATDYDREGELIGVEAVRIVKKVNPNVKVDRVRFSAITPTDIRRAFSNPKDVDYNLAKAAEVRQKVDLLWGAVLTRLLSLSAGKLGKDFLSAGRVQSPTLRLIVERERQIREFKSKKFWEIYIKVRGVEAKLDRRLESKEEARRILESIGKFAKVVGFKEKMVEEGKPIPFNTTEFLKEASRFMSPDKAMKIAEELYMSGYISYPRTDNTVYPKTLNLKKLVEMFLGTEFEKEAELVLSGDMIPSKGRKETKDHPPIHPTAIATRDQLSKDEWIIYELVVRRFLASLAPKAVWKIRRVELDANGLKFRASGKVLIERGWRSIYVYVQAEENLIPEFEEGELVEIEGKRMAEKKTKPPQRYTTGRLIKLMEKLGLGTKSTRHEIIKKLYSRGYVYGNPLKPTSTAFAVIDALKRNAEIITLPDMTAKLEEEMDAIAEGKLDERTVLLETVRFLREVLEGVNIQELGKCLRDGIEEDRRREIEKNSIGICPKCGGMLVIKRVRKRFIGCTRCDFSIPLPQKGRIYITSKQCDEHKMKKIKIRTKDGTWDLGCPYCNYLKWKGQR
;
A
#
# COMPACT_ATOMS: atom_id res chain seq x y z
N MET A 1 -29.56 29.68 -12.85
CA MET A 1 -28.86 29.15 -11.66
C MET A 1 -27.78 28.13 -12.05
N TRP A 2 -26.75 28.00 -11.27
CA TRP A 2 -25.60 27.15 -11.52
C TRP A 2 -25.40 26.09 -10.39
N LEU A 3 -25.17 24.84 -10.72
CA LEU A 3 -24.83 23.77 -9.77
C LEU A 3 -23.41 23.27 -10.03
N ILE A 4 -22.57 23.28 -9.00
CA ILE A 4 -21.23 22.72 -9.01
C ILE A 4 -21.25 21.47 -8.13
N VAL A 5 -20.77 20.34 -8.67
CA VAL A 5 -20.68 19.08 -7.91
C VAL A 5 -19.22 18.68 -7.72
N ALA A 6 -18.80 18.51 -6.47
CA ALA A 6 -17.49 18.02 -6.07
C ALA A 6 -17.60 16.62 -5.47
N GLU A 7 -16.51 15.87 -5.42
CA GLU A 7 -16.54 14.48 -4.94
C GLU A 7 -16.92 14.39 -3.45
N LYS A 8 -16.42 15.32 -2.61
CA LYS A 8 -16.61 15.31 -1.15
C LYS A 8 -17.00 16.68 -0.61
N ASP A 9 -17.67 16.72 0.53
CA ASP A 9 -18.12 17.96 1.19
C ASP A 9 -16.96 18.93 1.47
N LYS A 10 -15.81 18.43 1.92
CA LYS A 10 -14.61 19.24 2.21
C LYS A 10 -14.11 19.96 0.95
N THR A 11 -14.09 19.26 -0.20
CA THR A 11 -13.75 19.83 -1.51
C THR A 11 -14.80 20.85 -1.95
N ALA A 12 -16.09 20.54 -1.82
CA ALA A 12 -17.18 21.47 -2.15
C ALA A 12 -17.08 22.77 -1.36
N ARG A 13 -16.86 22.66 -0.04
CA ARG A 13 -16.66 23.83 0.82
C ARG A 13 -15.46 24.67 0.36
N ARG A 14 -14.33 24.02 0.06
CA ARG A 14 -13.11 24.73 -0.37
C ARG A 14 -13.30 25.43 -1.72
N ILE A 15 -13.98 24.78 -2.67
CA ILE A 15 -14.33 25.40 -3.96
C ILE A 15 -15.24 26.60 -3.73
N ALA A 16 -16.27 26.49 -2.89
CA ALA A 16 -17.16 27.62 -2.56
C ALA A 16 -16.39 28.79 -1.95
N GLN A 17 -15.46 28.54 -1.02
CA GLN A 17 -14.60 29.56 -0.41
C GLN A 17 -13.70 30.28 -1.42
N ILE A 18 -13.20 29.56 -2.42
CA ILE A 18 -12.30 30.12 -3.43
C ILE A 18 -13.06 30.98 -4.46
N LEU A 19 -14.24 30.51 -4.87
CA LEU A 19 -14.99 31.13 -5.96
C LEU A 19 -15.90 32.27 -5.48
N PHE A 20 -16.47 32.15 -4.28
CA PHE A 20 -17.55 33.01 -3.82
C PHE A 20 -17.22 33.70 -2.50
N LYS A 21 -17.46 35.00 -2.40
CA LYS A 21 -17.26 35.79 -1.17
C LYS A 21 -18.44 35.69 -0.20
N ASP A 22 -19.64 35.48 -0.73
CA ASP A 22 -20.94 35.57 -0.05
C ASP A 22 -21.61 34.22 0.19
N PHE A 23 -20.84 33.08 0.03
CA PHE A 23 -21.43 31.78 0.17
C PHE A 23 -21.89 31.50 1.61
N ARG A 24 -23.02 30.78 1.72
CA ARG A 24 -23.60 30.29 2.99
C ARG A 24 -23.76 28.78 2.95
N ARG A 25 -23.57 28.17 4.09
CA ARG A 25 -23.77 26.71 4.27
C ARG A 25 -25.22 26.43 4.62
N PHE A 26 -25.80 25.46 3.94
CA PHE A 26 -27.12 24.91 4.20
C PHE A 26 -27.02 23.40 4.42
N ASN A 27 -28.03 22.82 5.09
CA ASN A 27 -28.18 21.39 5.26
C ASN A 27 -29.59 20.98 4.87
N LYS A 28 -29.72 20.02 3.96
CA LYS A 28 -31.00 19.43 3.58
C LYS A 28 -30.85 17.92 3.40
N PHE A 29 -31.79 17.15 3.90
CA PHE A 29 -31.73 15.69 3.95
C PHE A 29 -30.47 15.14 4.65
N GLY A 30 -29.88 15.90 5.59
CA GLY A 30 -28.61 15.53 6.22
C GLY A 30 -27.37 15.69 5.32
N VAL A 31 -27.50 16.36 4.19
CA VAL A 31 -26.43 16.66 3.25
C VAL A 31 -26.13 18.17 3.27
N ASN A 32 -24.86 18.54 3.44
CA ASN A 32 -24.46 19.93 3.36
C ASN A 32 -24.33 20.36 1.89
N TYR A 33 -24.70 21.61 1.63
CA TYR A 33 -24.41 22.30 0.39
C TYR A 33 -24.16 23.79 0.66
N TYR A 34 -23.56 24.46 -0.30
CA TYR A 34 -23.17 25.85 -0.18
C TYR A 34 -23.87 26.62 -1.29
N PHE A 35 -24.40 27.80 -0.97
CA PHE A 35 -25.09 28.67 -1.92
C PHE A 35 -24.52 30.07 -1.87
N SER A 36 -24.21 30.62 -3.03
CA SER A 36 -23.85 32.04 -3.23
C SER A 36 -25.02 32.77 -3.87
N PRO A 37 -25.64 33.73 -3.16
CA PRO A 37 -26.71 34.52 -3.70
C PRO A 37 -26.28 35.39 -4.90
N SER A 38 -25.12 36.06 -4.80
CA SER A 38 -24.62 36.94 -5.86
C SER A 38 -24.37 36.26 -7.19
N GLN A 39 -23.93 34.99 -7.15
CA GLN A 39 -23.66 34.20 -8.34
C GLN A 39 -24.79 33.24 -8.70
N SER A 40 -25.86 33.16 -7.91
CA SER A 40 -26.96 32.19 -8.04
C SER A 40 -26.43 30.78 -8.22
N ALA A 41 -25.41 30.41 -7.41
CA ALA A 41 -24.64 29.18 -7.55
C ALA A 41 -24.73 28.28 -6.32
N PHE A 42 -24.98 26.98 -6.55
CA PHE A 42 -24.93 25.93 -5.56
C PHE A 42 -23.61 25.15 -5.70
N VAL A 43 -23.00 24.75 -4.57
CA VAL A 43 -21.86 23.82 -4.54
C VAL A 43 -22.20 22.64 -3.62
N LEU A 44 -22.12 21.43 -4.14
CA LEU A 44 -22.52 20.21 -3.45
C LEU A 44 -21.41 19.16 -3.47
N GLY A 45 -21.14 18.52 -2.33
CA GLY A 45 -20.28 17.34 -2.23
C GLY A 45 -21.09 16.04 -2.33
N LEU A 46 -20.66 15.12 -3.20
CA LEU A 46 -21.41 13.89 -3.56
C LEU A 46 -21.18 12.71 -2.63
N LYS A 47 -20.19 12.74 -1.75
CA LYS A 47 -19.73 11.64 -0.88
C LYS A 47 -19.13 10.42 -1.64
N GLY A 48 -18.61 10.62 -2.85
CA GLY A 48 -18.14 9.58 -3.76
C GLY A 48 -19.27 9.08 -4.66
N HIS A 49 -19.26 7.78 -5.04
CA HIS A 49 -20.30 7.19 -5.90
C HIS A 49 -21.70 7.30 -5.29
N ILE A 50 -22.62 7.83 -6.07
CA ILE A 50 -24.04 8.01 -5.70
C ILE A 50 -24.83 6.72 -5.95
N VAL A 51 -24.42 5.99 -6.98
CA VAL A 51 -25.00 4.71 -7.37
C VAL A 51 -23.92 3.63 -7.37
N GLU A 52 -24.32 2.38 -7.24
CA GLU A 52 -23.45 1.22 -7.38
C GLU A 52 -24.05 0.21 -8.35
N VAL A 53 -23.21 -0.45 -9.12
CA VAL A 53 -23.63 -1.56 -9.97
C VAL A 53 -23.74 -2.82 -9.12
N ASP A 54 -24.85 -3.55 -9.28
CA ASP A 54 -25.12 -4.80 -8.56
C ASP A 54 -25.95 -5.75 -9.43
N PHE A 55 -26.16 -6.95 -8.94
CA PHE A 55 -27.15 -7.88 -9.51
C PHE A 55 -28.57 -7.59 -8.97
N PRO A 56 -29.64 -7.99 -9.69
CA PRO A 56 -30.99 -8.01 -9.16
C PRO A 56 -31.08 -8.77 -7.84
N GLU A 57 -32.07 -8.41 -7.00
CA GLU A 57 -32.18 -8.95 -5.63
C GLU A 57 -32.38 -10.48 -5.59
N GLU A 58 -32.96 -11.05 -6.61
CA GLU A 58 -33.14 -12.50 -6.79
C GLU A 58 -31.84 -13.30 -6.76
N TYR A 59 -30.70 -12.65 -7.06
CA TYR A 59 -29.35 -13.25 -7.02
C TYR A 59 -28.66 -13.13 -5.65
N ASN A 60 -29.31 -12.56 -4.64
CA ASN A 60 -28.65 -12.32 -3.33
C ASN A 60 -28.58 -13.59 -2.46
N ASP A 61 -29.40 -14.58 -2.66
CA ASP A 61 -29.31 -15.87 -1.97
C ASP A 61 -28.23 -16.75 -2.63
N TRP A 62 -27.06 -16.78 -2.03
CA TRP A 62 -25.90 -17.52 -2.57
C TRP A 62 -26.14 -19.04 -2.64
N ARG A 63 -26.97 -19.60 -1.77
CA ARG A 63 -27.24 -21.04 -1.74
C ARG A 63 -28.23 -21.47 -2.82
N LYS A 64 -29.20 -20.61 -3.14
CA LYS A 64 -30.24 -20.90 -4.13
C LYS A 64 -29.85 -20.48 -5.55
N THR A 65 -28.91 -19.51 -5.68
CA THR A 65 -28.52 -18.97 -6.98
C THR A 65 -27.41 -19.83 -7.61
N PRO A 66 -27.67 -20.51 -8.74
CA PRO A 66 -26.64 -21.24 -9.48
C PRO A 66 -25.55 -20.27 -9.99
N LEU A 67 -24.27 -20.62 -9.83
CA LEU A 67 -23.15 -19.73 -10.23
C LEU A 67 -23.20 -19.33 -11.72
N LYS A 68 -23.57 -20.27 -12.60
CA LYS A 68 -23.72 -20.01 -14.04
C LYS A 68 -24.81 -18.99 -14.37
N SER A 69 -25.83 -18.81 -13.51
CA SER A 69 -26.89 -17.82 -13.74
C SER A 69 -26.40 -16.39 -13.58
N LEU A 70 -25.37 -16.15 -12.74
CA LEU A 70 -24.72 -14.83 -12.60
C LEU A 70 -24.10 -14.33 -13.91
N LEU A 71 -23.64 -15.24 -14.79
CA LEU A 71 -23.05 -14.89 -16.08
C LEU A 71 -24.07 -14.38 -17.10
N LYS A 72 -25.36 -14.61 -16.84
CA LYS A 72 -26.49 -14.16 -17.68
C LYS A 72 -27.30 -13.03 -17.01
N ALA A 73 -26.97 -12.69 -15.76
CA ALA A 73 -27.70 -11.69 -14.99
C ALA A 73 -27.48 -10.28 -15.57
N LYS A 74 -28.56 -9.52 -15.68
CA LYS A 74 -28.48 -8.10 -16.05
C LYS A 74 -27.95 -7.29 -14.87
N PHE A 75 -27.10 -6.31 -15.13
CA PHE A 75 -26.69 -5.35 -14.11
C PHE A 75 -27.79 -4.38 -13.78
N VAL A 76 -27.93 -4.05 -12.50
CA VAL A 76 -28.83 -3.01 -11.99
C VAL A 76 -28.06 -1.93 -11.28
N TRP A 77 -28.55 -0.70 -11.36
CA TRP A 77 -27.98 0.44 -10.67
C TRP A 77 -28.78 0.71 -9.40
N LYS A 78 -28.16 0.49 -8.25
CA LYS A 78 -28.74 0.75 -6.93
C LYS A 78 -28.28 2.09 -6.40
N VAL A 79 -29.20 2.93 -5.93
CA VAL A 79 -28.85 4.20 -5.30
C VAL A 79 -28.27 3.92 -3.91
N ARG A 80 -26.98 4.23 -3.74
CA ARG A 80 -26.24 4.10 -2.50
C ARG A 80 -26.45 5.30 -1.59
N GLU A 81 -26.25 6.51 -2.12
CA GLU A 81 -26.36 7.78 -1.40
C GLU A 81 -27.74 8.43 -1.64
N LYS A 82 -28.80 7.82 -1.07
CA LYS A 82 -30.21 8.23 -1.28
C LYS A 82 -30.45 9.72 -1.01
N ASN A 83 -29.86 10.28 0.04
CA ASN A 83 -30.07 11.66 0.43
C ASN A 83 -29.36 12.64 -0.53
N VAL A 84 -28.16 12.28 -1.01
CA VAL A 84 -27.45 13.04 -2.06
C VAL A 84 -28.25 13.04 -3.35
N ALA A 85 -28.75 11.88 -3.77
CA ALA A 85 -29.58 11.75 -4.97
C ALA A 85 -30.86 12.59 -4.88
N LYS A 86 -31.56 12.59 -3.73
CA LYS A 86 -32.74 13.46 -3.49
C LYS A 86 -32.39 14.94 -3.62
N LEU A 87 -31.28 15.38 -3.04
CA LEU A 87 -30.84 16.78 -3.11
C LEU A 87 -30.44 17.14 -4.53
N LEU A 88 -29.74 16.29 -5.27
CA LEU A 88 -29.43 16.49 -6.69
C LEU A 88 -30.66 16.66 -7.56
N VAL A 89 -31.70 15.84 -7.34
CA VAL A 89 -32.98 15.98 -8.06
C VAL A 89 -33.64 17.31 -7.75
N GLU A 90 -33.64 17.75 -6.51
CA GLU A 90 -34.26 19.02 -6.12
C GLU A 90 -33.51 20.24 -6.69
N LEU A 91 -32.19 20.28 -6.53
CA LEU A 91 -31.37 21.38 -7.07
C LEU A 91 -31.35 21.35 -8.60
N GLY A 92 -31.28 20.14 -9.20
CA GLY A 92 -31.23 19.93 -10.64
C GLY A 92 -32.43 20.51 -11.40
N LYS A 93 -33.63 20.55 -10.80
CA LYS A 93 -34.83 21.14 -11.39
C LYS A 93 -34.70 22.66 -11.60
N ARG A 94 -33.80 23.33 -10.87
CA ARG A 94 -33.69 24.80 -10.80
C ARG A 94 -32.50 25.38 -11.57
N VAL A 95 -31.59 24.52 -12.06
CA VAL A 95 -30.32 24.98 -12.62
C VAL A 95 -30.29 24.89 -14.14
N GLU A 96 -29.62 25.84 -14.76
CA GLU A 96 -29.39 25.91 -16.21
C GLU A 96 -28.02 25.30 -16.56
N ARG A 97 -27.09 25.28 -15.58
CA ARG A 97 -25.74 24.80 -15.75
C ARG A 97 -25.34 23.85 -14.62
N LEU A 98 -24.72 22.72 -14.98
CA LEU A 98 -24.13 21.77 -14.08
C LEU A 98 -22.62 21.63 -14.39
N THR A 99 -21.78 21.99 -13.44
CA THR A 99 -20.32 21.84 -13.58
C THR A 99 -19.84 20.69 -12.71
N ILE A 100 -19.16 19.72 -13.34
CA ILE A 100 -18.49 18.63 -12.64
C ILE A 100 -17.12 19.13 -12.17
N ALA A 101 -16.90 19.05 -10.86
CA ALA A 101 -15.65 19.41 -10.17
C ALA A 101 -15.16 18.29 -9.25
N THR A 102 -15.39 17.03 -9.65
CA THR A 102 -14.85 15.82 -9.01
C THR A 102 -13.36 15.67 -9.35
N ASP A 103 -12.63 14.82 -8.65
CA ASP A 103 -11.22 14.54 -8.93
C ASP A 103 -11.03 14.09 -10.40
N TYR A 104 -9.90 14.44 -11.01
CA TYR A 104 -9.66 14.13 -12.42
C TYR A 104 -8.96 12.77 -12.55
N ASP A 105 -9.71 11.71 -12.28
CA ASP A 105 -9.35 10.33 -12.58
C ASP A 105 -10.59 9.56 -13.08
N ARG A 106 -10.43 8.26 -13.41
CA ARG A 106 -11.52 7.44 -13.93
C ARG A 106 -12.71 7.37 -12.99
N GLU A 107 -12.47 7.21 -11.70
CA GLU A 107 -13.52 7.11 -10.69
C GLU A 107 -14.24 8.45 -10.50
N GLY A 108 -13.49 9.55 -10.41
CA GLY A 108 -14.06 10.89 -10.29
C GLY A 108 -14.88 11.30 -11.52
N GLU A 109 -14.45 10.88 -12.72
CA GLU A 109 -15.24 11.14 -13.95
C GLU A 109 -16.57 10.36 -13.94
N LEU A 110 -16.55 9.09 -13.50
CA LEU A 110 -17.76 8.29 -13.35
C LEU A 110 -18.71 8.88 -12.29
N ILE A 111 -18.19 9.30 -11.13
CA ILE A 111 -18.97 9.99 -10.09
C ILE A 111 -19.66 11.23 -10.64
N GLY A 112 -18.95 12.02 -11.45
CA GLY A 112 -19.51 13.18 -12.13
C GLY A 112 -20.63 12.81 -13.10
N VAL A 113 -20.44 11.78 -13.93
CA VAL A 113 -21.44 11.26 -14.88
C VAL A 113 -22.67 10.70 -14.17
N GLU A 114 -22.53 10.06 -13.01
CA GLU A 114 -23.66 9.63 -12.17
C GLU A 114 -24.52 10.83 -11.75
N ALA A 115 -23.91 11.93 -11.32
CA ALA A 115 -24.64 13.15 -10.98
C ALA A 115 -25.35 13.76 -12.22
N VAL A 116 -24.67 13.79 -13.38
CA VAL A 116 -25.29 14.22 -14.65
C VAL A 116 -26.51 13.37 -15.00
N ARG A 117 -26.39 12.04 -14.92
CA ARG A 117 -27.51 11.11 -15.20
C ARG A 117 -28.72 11.37 -14.29
N ILE A 118 -28.49 11.66 -13.01
CA ILE A 118 -29.55 11.99 -12.04
C ILE A 118 -30.21 13.32 -12.37
N VAL A 119 -29.42 14.37 -12.62
CA VAL A 119 -29.95 15.71 -12.93
C VAL A 119 -30.69 15.71 -14.27
N LYS A 120 -30.17 15.07 -15.32
CA LYS A 120 -30.80 15.02 -16.65
C LYS A 120 -32.15 14.30 -16.65
N LYS A 121 -32.45 13.42 -15.70
CA LYS A 121 -33.78 12.81 -15.55
C LYS A 121 -34.87 13.83 -15.21
N VAL A 122 -34.53 14.92 -14.54
CA VAL A 122 -35.47 15.95 -14.10
C VAL A 122 -35.29 17.29 -14.82
N ASN A 123 -34.16 17.45 -15.51
CA ASN A 123 -33.83 18.63 -16.31
C ASN A 123 -32.97 18.19 -17.53
N PRO A 124 -33.60 17.70 -18.60
CA PRO A 124 -32.89 17.19 -19.78
C PRO A 124 -32.00 18.23 -20.49
N ASN A 125 -32.38 19.49 -20.39
CA ASN A 125 -31.74 20.60 -21.12
C ASN A 125 -30.62 21.29 -20.35
N VAL A 126 -30.23 20.80 -19.16
CA VAL A 126 -29.13 21.35 -18.36
C VAL A 126 -27.84 21.32 -19.16
N LYS A 127 -27.16 22.47 -19.25
CA LYS A 127 -25.82 22.55 -19.84
C LYS A 127 -24.80 21.93 -18.89
N VAL A 128 -23.98 21.03 -19.39
CA VAL A 128 -23.00 20.29 -18.58
C VAL A 128 -21.60 20.60 -19.02
N ASP A 129 -20.72 20.92 -18.08
CA ASP A 129 -19.28 21.09 -18.32
C ASP A 129 -18.45 20.47 -17.18
N ARG A 130 -17.14 20.42 -17.38
CA ARG A 130 -16.16 19.74 -16.52
C ARG A 130 -14.98 20.66 -16.23
N VAL A 131 -14.61 20.80 -14.97
CA VAL A 131 -13.37 21.50 -14.57
C VAL A 131 -12.34 20.51 -14.09
N ARG A 132 -11.09 20.65 -14.52
CA ARG A 132 -9.96 19.76 -14.22
C ARG A 132 -8.90 20.50 -13.44
N PHE A 133 -8.54 19.99 -12.28
CA PHE A 133 -7.50 20.57 -11.41
C PHE A 133 -6.68 19.47 -10.76
N SER A 134 -5.43 19.77 -10.42
CA SER A 134 -4.51 18.85 -9.72
C SER A 134 -4.19 19.30 -8.31
N ALA A 135 -4.62 20.52 -7.93
CA ALA A 135 -4.49 21.05 -6.58
C ALA A 135 -5.70 21.94 -6.25
N ILE A 136 -6.10 21.95 -4.98
CA ILE A 136 -7.24 22.77 -4.51
C ILE A 136 -6.68 24.11 -3.96
N THR A 137 -5.94 24.81 -4.80
CA THR A 137 -5.43 26.15 -4.53
C THR A 137 -6.32 27.22 -5.18
N PRO A 138 -6.34 28.47 -4.68
CA PRO A 138 -7.10 29.54 -5.31
C PRO A 138 -6.74 29.74 -6.79
N THR A 139 -5.47 29.66 -7.13
CA THR A 139 -4.98 29.85 -8.51
C THR A 139 -5.45 28.73 -9.43
N ASP A 140 -5.29 27.46 -9.01
CA ASP A 140 -5.65 26.30 -9.85
C ASP A 140 -7.16 26.19 -10.03
N ILE A 141 -7.94 26.39 -8.97
CA ILE A 141 -9.41 26.35 -9.04
C ILE A 141 -9.93 27.46 -9.94
N ARG A 142 -9.50 28.71 -9.75
CA ARG A 142 -9.98 29.81 -10.62
C ARG A 142 -9.62 29.58 -12.08
N ARG A 143 -8.38 29.13 -12.36
CA ARG A 143 -7.94 28.77 -13.72
C ARG A 143 -8.79 27.65 -14.33
N ALA A 144 -9.10 26.60 -13.55
CA ALA A 144 -9.93 25.49 -14.01
C ALA A 144 -11.36 25.95 -14.34
N PHE A 145 -11.97 26.79 -13.51
CA PHE A 145 -13.31 27.31 -13.72
C PHE A 145 -13.40 28.37 -14.84
N SER A 146 -12.28 29.04 -15.17
CA SER A 146 -12.20 29.95 -16.34
C SER A 146 -12.02 29.19 -17.66
N ASN A 147 -11.67 27.90 -17.63
CA ASN A 147 -11.44 27.12 -18.84
C ASN A 147 -12.07 25.70 -18.71
N PRO A 148 -13.40 25.64 -18.60
CA PRO A 148 -14.11 24.35 -18.50
C PRO A 148 -13.92 23.54 -19.79
N LYS A 149 -14.06 22.23 -19.67
CA LYS A 149 -13.92 21.23 -20.73
C LYS A 149 -15.21 20.43 -20.86
N ASP A 150 -15.28 19.63 -21.88
CA ASP A 150 -16.32 18.61 -22.00
C ASP A 150 -16.07 17.45 -21.04
N VAL A 151 -17.15 16.76 -20.69
CA VAL A 151 -17.12 15.53 -19.90
C VAL A 151 -16.51 14.41 -20.71
N ASP A 152 -15.59 13.68 -20.12
CA ASP A 152 -14.96 12.52 -20.75
C ASP A 152 -15.80 11.25 -20.50
N TYR A 153 -16.82 11.06 -21.33
CA TYR A 153 -17.69 9.89 -21.21
C TYR A 153 -16.99 8.57 -21.46
N ASN A 154 -15.91 8.53 -22.24
CA ASN A 154 -15.14 7.31 -22.46
C ASN A 154 -14.35 6.92 -21.21
N LEU A 155 -13.76 7.90 -20.53
CA LEU A 155 -13.07 7.70 -19.26
C LEU A 155 -14.03 7.19 -18.18
N ALA A 156 -15.23 7.78 -18.08
CA ALA A 156 -16.28 7.34 -17.17
C ALA A 156 -16.77 5.91 -17.52
N LYS A 157 -16.91 5.61 -18.81
CA LYS A 157 -17.29 4.28 -19.31
C LYS A 157 -16.28 3.21 -18.93
N ALA A 158 -14.98 3.50 -19.04
CA ALA A 158 -13.92 2.58 -18.61
C ALA A 158 -14.03 2.23 -17.11
N ALA A 159 -14.35 3.21 -16.24
CA ALA A 159 -14.60 2.97 -14.82
C ALA A 159 -15.88 2.11 -14.62
N GLU A 160 -16.95 2.39 -15.35
CA GLU A 160 -18.19 1.64 -15.26
C GLU A 160 -18.01 0.17 -15.68
N VAL A 161 -17.31 -0.10 -16.79
CA VAL A 161 -16.99 -1.45 -17.25
C VAL A 161 -16.14 -2.18 -16.23
N ARG A 162 -15.16 -1.50 -15.67
CA ARG A 162 -14.35 -2.06 -14.59
C ARG A 162 -15.18 -2.49 -13.39
N GLN A 163 -16.15 -1.68 -12.94
CA GLN A 163 -17.05 -2.05 -11.84
C GLN A 163 -17.87 -3.30 -12.19
N LYS A 164 -18.39 -3.41 -13.42
CA LYS A 164 -19.14 -4.59 -13.91
C LYS A 164 -18.26 -5.85 -13.93
N VAL A 165 -17.03 -5.74 -14.46
CA VAL A 165 -16.05 -6.83 -14.49
C VAL A 165 -15.68 -7.26 -13.07
N ASP A 166 -15.35 -6.32 -12.17
CA ASP A 166 -14.98 -6.61 -10.79
C ASP A 166 -16.14 -7.25 -10.01
N LEU A 167 -17.40 -6.86 -10.29
CA LEU A 167 -18.58 -7.47 -9.70
C LEU A 167 -18.76 -8.92 -10.18
N LEU A 168 -18.67 -9.18 -11.49
CA LEU A 168 -18.76 -10.54 -12.06
C LEU A 168 -17.69 -11.47 -11.47
N TRP A 169 -16.42 -11.05 -11.54
CA TRP A 169 -15.30 -11.82 -11.00
C TRP A 169 -15.45 -12.06 -9.49
N GLY A 170 -15.73 -10.98 -8.76
CA GLY A 170 -15.88 -11.03 -7.32
C GLY A 170 -17.03 -11.95 -6.88
N ALA A 171 -18.19 -11.83 -7.51
CA ALA A 171 -19.36 -12.63 -7.17
C ALA A 171 -19.17 -14.11 -7.53
N VAL A 172 -18.74 -14.42 -8.76
CA VAL A 172 -18.56 -15.80 -9.22
C VAL A 172 -17.51 -16.53 -8.39
N LEU A 173 -16.30 -15.97 -8.29
CA LEU A 173 -15.20 -16.65 -7.61
C LEU A 173 -15.35 -16.66 -6.09
N THR A 174 -15.85 -15.59 -5.50
CA THR A 174 -16.09 -15.53 -4.05
C THR A 174 -17.17 -16.54 -3.63
N ARG A 175 -18.26 -16.64 -4.38
CA ARG A 175 -19.32 -17.64 -4.10
C ARG A 175 -18.81 -19.06 -4.34
N LEU A 176 -18.07 -19.29 -5.43
CA LEU A 176 -17.45 -20.59 -5.71
C LEU A 176 -16.61 -21.07 -4.52
N LEU A 177 -15.64 -20.27 -4.07
CA LEU A 177 -14.76 -20.62 -2.95
C LEU A 177 -15.55 -20.78 -1.64
N SER A 178 -16.44 -19.83 -1.36
CA SER A 178 -17.18 -19.81 -0.09
C SER A 178 -18.16 -20.97 0.05
N LEU A 179 -18.91 -21.27 -1.00
CA LEU A 179 -19.87 -22.40 -1.03
C LEU A 179 -19.13 -23.73 -0.95
N SER A 180 -18.05 -23.92 -1.72
CA SER A 180 -17.24 -25.14 -1.70
C SER A 180 -16.61 -25.39 -0.33
N ALA A 181 -16.20 -24.34 0.39
CA ALA A 181 -15.65 -24.43 1.74
C ALA A 181 -16.70 -24.48 2.86
N GLY A 182 -17.99 -24.26 2.57
CA GLY A 182 -19.04 -24.10 3.57
C GLY A 182 -18.92 -22.81 4.40
N LYS A 183 -18.21 -21.78 3.89
CA LYS A 183 -17.97 -20.49 4.58
C LYS A 183 -18.87 -19.40 4.03
N LEU A 184 -19.84 -18.96 4.84
CA LEU A 184 -20.82 -17.93 4.49
C LEU A 184 -20.88 -16.82 5.56
N GLY A 185 -21.60 -15.76 5.27
CA GLY A 185 -21.76 -14.62 6.18
C GLY A 185 -20.48 -13.82 6.33
N LYS A 186 -20.00 -13.59 7.56
CA LYS A 186 -18.81 -12.77 7.84
C LYS A 186 -17.49 -13.47 7.49
N ASP A 187 -17.49 -14.80 7.41
CA ASP A 187 -16.30 -15.63 7.23
C ASP A 187 -16.10 -16.09 5.78
N PHE A 188 -16.75 -15.47 4.83
CA PHE A 188 -16.66 -15.84 3.43
C PHE A 188 -15.25 -15.68 2.84
N LEU A 189 -14.88 -16.57 1.93
CA LEU A 189 -13.61 -16.55 1.22
C LEU A 189 -13.74 -15.68 -0.02
N SER A 190 -13.00 -14.55 -0.06
CA SER A 190 -13.05 -13.66 -1.21
C SER A 190 -11.94 -13.97 -2.22
N ALA A 191 -12.27 -13.90 -3.47
CA ALA A 191 -11.34 -13.87 -4.59
C ALA A 191 -11.69 -12.71 -5.53
N GLY A 192 -10.71 -12.28 -6.31
CA GLY A 192 -10.88 -11.21 -7.28
C GLY A 192 -9.68 -11.11 -8.20
N ARG A 193 -9.87 -10.49 -9.37
CA ARG A 193 -8.86 -10.44 -10.43
C ARG A 193 -7.50 -9.86 -9.99
N VAL A 194 -7.46 -8.88 -9.09
CA VAL A 194 -6.22 -8.30 -8.54
C VAL A 194 -5.82 -9.00 -7.24
N GLN A 195 -6.80 -9.38 -6.41
CA GLN A 195 -6.57 -9.96 -5.10
C GLN A 195 -5.87 -11.33 -5.18
N SER A 196 -6.33 -12.22 -6.06
CA SER A 196 -5.80 -13.58 -6.19
C SER A 196 -4.36 -13.63 -6.69
N PRO A 197 -3.97 -12.91 -7.77
CA PRO A 197 -2.56 -12.84 -8.16
C PRO A 197 -1.67 -12.21 -7.09
N THR A 198 -2.14 -11.15 -6.41
CA THR A 198 -1.37 -10.53 -5.33
C THR A 198 -1.14 -11.49 -4.17
N LEU A 199 -2.16 -12.29 -3.80
CA LEU A 199 -2.03 -13.32 -2.77
C LEU A 199 -1.04 -14.42 -3.19
N ARG A 200 -1.09 -14.84 -4.47
CA ARG A 200 -0.13 -15.82 -5.02
C ARG A 200 1.31 -15.36 -4.86
N LEU A 201 1.63 -14.09 -5.15
CA LEU A 201 2.99 -13.56 -4.95
C LEU A 201 3.50 -13.77 -3.52
N ILE A 202 2.64 -13.56 -2.53
CA ILE A 202 3.00 -13.71 -1.12
C ILE A 202 3.17 -15.19 -0.76
N VAL A 203 2.27 -16.06 -1.23
CA VAL A 203 2.29 -17.51 -0.98
C VAL A 203 3.54 -18.15 -1.61
N GLU A 204 3.84 -17.84 -2.89
CA GLU A 204 5.01 -18.38 -3.57
C GLU A 204 6.32 -17.89 -2.94
N ARG A 205 6.38 -16.64 -2.47
CA ARG A 205 7.53 -16.14 -1.72
C ARG A 205 7.73 -16.91 -0.41
N GLU A 206 6.66 -17.23 0.30
CA GLU A 206 6.76 -18.04 1.54
C GLU A 206 7.18 -19.48 1.25
N ARG A 207 6.76 -20.08 0.11
CA ARG A 207 7.25 -21.39 -0.34
C ARG A 207 8.74 -21.36 -0.61
N GLN A 208 9.20 -20.39 -1.38
CA GLN A 208 10.63 -20.20 -1.63
C GLN A 208 11.45 -20.11 -0.34
N ILE A 209 10.89 -19.46 0.70
CA ILE A 209 11.54 -19.34 2.01
C ILE A 209 11.56 -20.68 2.75
N ARG A 210 10.44 -21.44 2.72
CA ARG A 210 10.33 -22.73 3.42
C ARG A 210 11.18 -23.83 2.78
N GLU A 211 11.25 -23.84 1.47
CA GLU A 211 12.01 -24.81 0.67
C GLU A 211 13.50 -24.47 0.59
N PHE A 212 13.88 -23.28 1.00
CA PHE A 212 15.26 -22.82 0.94
C PHE A 212 16.17 -23.63 1.85
N LYS A 213 17.13 -24.31 1.25
CA LYS A 213 18.19 -25.04 1.96
C LYS A 213 19.40 -24.14 2.11
N SER A 214 19.70 -23.71 3.33
CA SER A 214 20.87 -22.88 3.62
C SER A 214 22.15 -23.68 3.41
N LYS A 215 23.06 -23.16 2.59
CA LYS A 215 24.40 -23.72 2.37
C LYS A 215 25.43 -22.91 3.15
N LYS A 216 26.36 -23.58 3.79
CA LYS A 216 27.52 -22.96 4.41
C LYS A 216 28.52 -22.57 3.35
N PHE A 217 29.26 -21.48 3.58
CA PHE A 217 30.39 -21.04 2.81
C PHE A 217 31.35 -20.27 3.71
N TRP A 218 32.58 -20.13 3.28
CA TRP A 218 33.62 -19.46 4.04
C TRP A 218 34.15 -18.26 3.27
N GLU A 219 34.41 -17.19 3.99
CA GLU A 219 35.06 -15.99 3.51
C GLU A 219 36.34 -15.78 4.32
N ILE A 220 37.43 -15.44 3.63
CA ILE A 220 38.72 -15.13 4.26
C ILE A 220 38.94 -13.62 4.19
N TYR A 221 39.43 -13.08 5.27
CA TYR A 221 39.72 -11.68 5.42
C TYR A 221 41.17 -11.52 5.92
N ILE A 222 41.89 -10.55 5.37
CA ILE A 222 43.12 -10.04 5.91
C ILE A 222 42.87 -8.62 6.41
N LYS A 223 43.58 -8.23 7.47
CA LYS A 223 43.54 -6.88 8.01
C LYS A 223 44.84 -6.19 7.66
N VAL A 224 44.78 -5.02 7.00
CA VAL A 224 45.92 -4.18 6.62
C VAL A 224 45.59 -2.73 6.92
N ARG A 225 46.45 -2.00 7.62
CA ARG A 225 46.22 -0.60 8.04
C ARG A 225 44.83 -0.37 8.65
N GLY A 226 44.39 -1.30 9.50
CA GLY A 226 43.09 -1.23 10.14
C GLY A 226 41.90 -1.62 9.26
N VAL A 227 42.08 -1.91 7.96
CA VAL A 227 41.02 -2.23 7.00
C VAL A 227 40.93 -3.74 6.76
N GLU A 228 39.73 -4.29 6.76
CA GLU A 228 39.49 -5.67 6.34
C GLU A 228 39.35 -5.79 4.84
N ALA A 229 40.26 -6.49 4.18
CA ALA A 229 40.15 -6.87 2.77
C ALA A 229 39.71 -8.33 2.68
N LYS A 230 38.76 -8.57 1.79
CA LYS A 230 38.13 -9.88 1.60
C LYS A 230 38.73 -10.58 0.39
N LEU A 231 38.96 -11.90 0.49
CA LEU A 231 39.33 -12.74 -0.64
C LEU A 231 38.27 -12.66 -1.75
N ASP A 232 38.69 -12.49 -2.99
CA ASP A 232 37.83 -12.25 -4.15
C ASP A 232 37.04 -13.48 -4.62
N ARG A 233 37.08 -14.55 -3.86
CA ARG A 233 36.28 -15.75 -4.12
C ARG A 233 35.60 -16.29 -2.87
N ARG A 234 34.45 -16.95 -3.09
CA ARG A 234 33.73 -17.70 -2.05
C ARG A 234 34.25 -19.13 -2.01
N LEU A 235 34.42 -19.67 -0.81
CA LEU A 235 34.91 -21.03 -0.58
C LEU A 235 33.77 -21.89 -0.05
N GLU A 236 33.60 -23.09 -0.60
CA GLU A 236 32.52 -23.99 -0.23
C GLU A 236 32.98 -25.10 0.75
N SER A 237 34.30 -25.29 0.90
CA SER A 237 34.92 -26.24 1.85
C SER A 237 35.65 -25.52 2.97
N LYS A 238 35.47 -26.00 4.19
CA LYS A 238 36.20 -25.53 5.39
C LYS A 238 37.69 -25.85 5.33
N GLU A 239 38.00 -27.01 4.80
CA GLU A 239 39.36 -27.53 4.64
C GLU A 239 40.14 -26.68 3.62
N GLU A 240 39.52 -26.35 2.50
CA GLU A 240 40.09 -25.41 1.52
C GLU A 240 40.32 -24.05 2.15
N ALA A 241 39.34 -23.54 2.87
CA ALA A 241 39.45 -22.22 3.54
C ALA A 241 40.57 -22.21 4.59
N ARG A 242 40.81 -23.29 5.31
CA ARG A 242 41.94 -23.41 6.24
C ARG A 242 43.27 -23.40 5.50
N ARG A 243 43.45 -24.23 4.48
CA ARG A 243 44.66 -24.28 3.67
C ARG A 243 45.05 -22.92 3.11
N ILE A 244 44.04 -22.21 2.58
CA ILE A 244 44.25 -20.85 2.06
C ILE A 244 44.62 -19.89 3.19
N LEU A 245 43.94 -19.95 4.35
CA LEU A 245 44.27 -19.10 5.49
C LEU A 245 45.71 -19.29 5.97
N GLU A 246 46.19 -20.54 5.99
CA GLU A 246 47.53 -20.92 6.39
C GLU A 246 48.59 -20.44 5.38
N SER A 247 48.29 -20.48 4.08
CA SER A 247 49.19 -20.07 3.01
C SER A 247 49.41 -18.53 2.90
N ILE A 248 48.58 -17.74 3.59
CA ILE A 248 48.72 -16.28 3.62
C ILE A 248 49.98 -15.89 4.42
N GLY A 249 50.91 -15.21 3.79
CA GLY A 249 52.17 -14.70 4.39
C GLY A 249 51.98 -13.53 5.36
N LYS A 250 53.04 -12.87 5.68
CA LYS A 250 53.06 -11.68 6.58
C LYS A 250 52.75 -10.38 5.84
N PHE A 251 52.96 -10.33 4.53
CA PHE A 251 52.80 -9.13 3.72
C PHE A 251 51.86 -9.37 2.56
N ALA A 252 51.19 -8.32 2.12
CA ALA A 252 50.44 -8.26 0.87
C ALA A 252 50.99 -7.11 0.01
N LYS A 253 51.05 -7.34 -1.30
CA LYS A 253 51.40 -6.30 -2.27
C LYS A 253 50.17 -5.58 -2.73
N VAL A 254 50.18 -4.26 -2.75
CA VAL A 254 49.14 -3.44 -3.36
C VAL A 254 49.27 -3.57 -4.88
N VAL A 255 48.31 -4.23 -5.53
CA VAL A 255 48.28 -4.44 -6.98
C VAL A 255 47.39 -3.45 -7.71
N GLY A 256 46.63 -2.66 -6.98
CA GLY A 256 45.88 -1.55 -7.52
C GLY A 256 45.17 -0.76 -6.43
N PHE A 257 45.20 0.56 -6.59
CA PHE A 257 44.48 1.52 -5.77
C PHE A 257 43.72 2.48 -6.67
N LYS A 258 42.42 2.66 -6.40
CA LYS A 258 41.56 3.58 -7.17
C LYS A 258 40.75 4.44 -6.24
N GLU A 259 40.89 5.75 -6.40
CA GLU A 259 40.00 6.75 -5.78
C GLU A 259 39.14 7.40 -6.89
N LYS A 260 37.85 7.57 -6.64
CA LYS A 260 36.98 8.31 -7.55
C LYS A 260 35.88 9.02 -6.82
N MET A 261 35.50 10.18 -7.33
CA MET A 261 34.31 10.89 -6.95
C MET A 261 33.13 10.36 -7.74
N VAL A 262 32.03 10.05 -7.05
CA VAL A 262 30.82 9.50 -7.67
C VAL A 262 29.62 10.30 -7.21
N GLU A 263 28.91 10.89 -8.16
CA GLU A 263 27.64 11.55 -7.90
C GLU A 263 26.53 10.52 -7.67
N GLU A 264 25.81 10.69 -6.59
CA GLU A 264 24.61 9.90 -6.30
C GLU A 264 23.37 10.62 -6.80
N GLY A 265 22.58 9.93 -7.62
CA GLY A 265 21.34 10.46 -8.18
C GLY A 265 20.34 10.84 -7.09
N LYS A 266 19.62 11.93 -7.33
CA LYS A 266 18.54 12.44 -6.47
C LYS A 266 17.34 11.47 -6.45
N PRO A 267 16.54 11.44 -5.37
CA PRO A 267 15.32 10.67 -5.35
C PRO A 267 14.33 11.19 -6.40
N ILE A 268 13.65 10.28 -7.10
CA ILE A 268 12.65 10.67 -8.10
C ILE A 268 11.43 11.32 -7.43
N PRO A 269 10.72 12.23 -8.12
CA PRO A 269 9.46 12.80 -7.62
C PRO A 269 8.45 11.72 -7.23
N PHE A 270 7.63 11.98 -6.23
CA PHE A 270 6.62 11.02 -5.80
C PHE A 270 5.51 10.83 -6.80
N ASN A 271 5.35 9.61 -7.30
CA ASN A 271 4.05 9.08 -7.71
C ASN A 271 3.39 8.35 -6.52
N THR A 272 2.18 7.87 -6.70
CA THR A 272 1.44 7.13 -5.66
C THR A 272 2.22 5.93 -5.13
N THR A 273 2.86 5.16 -6.00
CA THR A 273 3.60 3.94 -5.61
C THR A 273 4.82 4.25 -4.75
N GLU A 274 5.68 5.18 -5.19
CA GLU A 274 6.87 5.56 -4.43
C GLU A 274 6.47 6.27 -3.11
N PHE A 275 5.41 7.09 -3.13
CA PHE A 275 4.86 7.69 -1.92
C PHE A 275 4.41 6.63 -0.90
N LEU A 276 3.55 5.69 -1.30
CA LEU A 276 3.07 4.64 -0.39
C LEU A 276 4.16 3.70 0.10
N LYS A 277 5.16 3.42 -0.74
CA LYS A 277 6.35 2.65 -0.36
C LYS A 277 7.11 3.33 0.78
N GLU A 278 7.40 4.62 0.65
CA GLU A 278 8.13 5.37 1.69
C GLU A 278 7.26 5.59 2.94
N ALA A 279 5.99 5.97 2.78
CA ALA A 279 5.04 6.17 3.88
C ALA A 279 4.79 4.86 4.68
N SER A 280 4.96 3.69 4.06
CA SER A 280 4.82 2.38 4.72
C SER A 280 5.82 2.13 5.87
N ARG A 281 6.85 2.97 6.00
CA ARG A 281 7.78 2.97 7.13
C ARG A 281 7.14 3.49 8.42
N PHE A 282 6.15 4.37 8.30
CA PHE A 282 5.52 5.08 9.40
C PHE A 282 4.13 4.54 9.72
N MET A 283 3.38 4.16 8.70
CA MET A 283 1.99 3.72 8.84
C MET A 283 1.55 2.78 7.73
N SER A 284 0.35 2.21 7.83
CA SER A 284 -0.18 1.37 6.75
C SER A 284 -0.44 2.20 5.48
N PRO A 285 -0.25 1.61 4.28
CA PRO A 285 -0.50 2.32 3.01
C PRO A 285 -1.92 2.89 2.89
N ASP A 286 -2.94 2.17 3.38
CA ASP A 286 -4.34 2.65 3.41
C ASP A 286 -4.48 3.92 4.29
N LYS A 287 -3.84 3.95 5.46
CA LYS A 287 -3.86 5.13 6.34
C LYS A 287 -3.10 6.30 5.71
N ALA A 288 -1.94 6.03 5.10
CA ALA A 288 -1.14 7.05 4.44
C ALA A 288 -1.89 7.69 3.26
N MET A 289 -2.59 6.88 2.44
CA MET A 289 -3.40 7.40 1.34
C MET A 289 -4.55 8.28 1.83
N LYS A 290 -5.28 7.85 2.86
CA LYS A 290 -6.37 8.66 3.44
C LYS A 290 -5.89 10.02 3.94
N ILE A 291 -4.75 10.03 4.63
CA ILE A 291 -4.14 11.28 5.11
C ILE A 291 -3.70 12.16 3.94
N ALA A 292 -3.08 11.58 2.90
CA ALA A 292 -2.70 12.34 1.71
C ALA A 292 -3.93 12.95 1.00
N GLU A 293 -5.05 12.22 0.91
CA GLU A 293 -6.32 12.76 0.39
C GLU A 293 -6.87 13.89 1.27
N GLU A 294 -6.76 13.78 2.60
CA GLU A 294 -7.17 14.85 3.52
C GLU A 294 -6.31 16.10 3.37
N LEU A 295 -5.00 15.96 3.22
CA LEU A 295 -4.07 17.06 2.94
C LEU A 295 -4.36 17.72 1.58
N TYR A 296 -4.65 16.91 0.55
CA TYR A 296 -5.07 17.40 -0.76
C TYR A 296 -6.37 18.21 -0.67
N MET A 297 -7.41 17.67 -0.04
CA MET A 297 -8.69 18.38 0.13
C MET A 297 -8.55 19.66 0.94
N SER A 298 -7.54 19.75 1.81
CA SER A 298 -7.20 20.95 2.57
C SER A 298 -6.33 21.94 1.78
N GLY A 299 -5.81 21.53 0.61
CA GLY A 299 -4.99 22.36 -0.28
C GLY A 299 -3.51 22.43 0.11
N TYR A 300 -3.01 21.50 0.92
CA TYR A 300 -1.60 21.45 1.33
C TYR A 300 -0.69 20.68 0.39
N ILE A 301 -1.23 19.68 -0.31
CA ILE A 301 -0.49 18.91 -1.32
C ILE A 301 -1.33 18.77 -2.60
N SER A 302 -0.66 18.43 -3.71
CA SER A 302 -1.32 18.09 -4.97
C SER A 302 -2.04 16.73 -4.87
N TYR A 303 -2.85 16.40 -5.87
CA TYR A 303 -3.61 15.15 -5.93
C TYR A 303 -2.71 13.91 -5.76
N PRO A 304 -2.97 13.04 -4.76
CA PRO A 304 -2.03 12.00 -4.41
C PRO A 304 -2.11 10.73 -5.27
N ARG A 305 -3.11 10.64 -6.16
CA ARG A 305 -3.28 9.50 -7.07
C ARG A 305 -2.74 9.85 -8.46
N THR A 306 -1.43 9.72 -8.64
CA THR A 306 -0.73 9.98 -9.90
C THR A 306 0.31 8.90 -10.18
N ASP A 307 0.47 8.54 -11.44
CA ASP A 307 1.58 7.69 -11.89
C ASP A 307 2.78 8.50 -12.37
N ASN A 308 2.63 9.82 -12.48
CA ASN A 308 3.64 10.72 -13.02
C ASN A 308 4.86 10.84 -12.08
N THR A 309 6.04 10.77 -12.65
CA THR A 309 7.33 10.95 -11.97
C THR A 309 8.16 12.07 -12.60
N VAL A 310 7.55 12.90 -13.44
CA VAL A 310 8.19 14.03 -14.14
C VAL A 310 7.36 15.29 -13.90
N TYR A 311 7.98 16.35 -13.36
CA TYR A 311 7.28 17.63 -13.21
C TYR A 311 7.03 18.29 -14.57
N PRO A 312 5.81 18.73 -14.85
CA PRO A 312 5.50 19.43 -16.09
C PRO A 312 6.20 20.80 -16.13
N LYS A 313 6.64 21.23 -17.29
CA LYS A 313 7.30 22.54 -17.49
C LYS A 313 6.44 23.73 -17.08
N THR A 314 5.13 23.56 -17.03
CA THR A 314 4.16 24.58 -16.61
C THR A 314 4.11 24.80 -15.10
N LEU A 315 4.70 23.90 -14.31
CA LEU A 315 4.75 24.02 -12.86
C LEU A 315 5.94 24.89 -12.45
N ASN A 316 5.66 26.02 -11.80
CA ASN A 316 6.71 26.93 -11.32
C ASN A 316 7.36 26.37 -10.07
N LEU A 317 8.38 25.53 -10.26
CA LEU A 317 9.10 24.85 -9.18
C LEU A 317 9.81 25.85 -8.26
N LYS A 318 10.38 26.94 -8.83
CA LYS A 318 11.08 27.97 -8.05
C LYS A 318 10.15 28.60 -7.02
N LYS A 319 8.97 29.05 -7.45
CA LYS A 319 7.97 29.62 -6.55
C LYS A 319 7.51 28.65 -5.45
N LEU A 320 7.42 27.37 -5.77
CA LEU A 320 7.06 26.34 -4.78
C LEU A 320 8.19 26.08 -3.76
N VAL A 321 9.45 26.29 -4.13
CA VAL A 321 10.57 26.21 -3.18
C VAL A 321 10.63 27.48 -2.33
N GLU A 322 10.52 28.65 -2.95
CA GLU A 322 10.56 29.96 -2.27
C GLU A 322 9.51 30.09 -1.16
N MET A 323 8.35 29.42 -1.28
CA MET A 323 7.34 29.45 -0.22
C MET A 323 7.80 28.87 1.11
N PHE A 324 8.90 28.09 1.15
CA PHE A 324 9.43 27.50 2.36
C PHE A 324 10.46 28.38 3.08
N LEU A 325 10.85 29.52 2.50
CA LEU A 325 11.67 30.51 3.19
C LEU A 325 10.91 31.08 4.38
N GLY A 326 11.56 31.26 5.52
CA GLY A 326 10.92 31.66 6.78
C GLY A 326 10.11 30.55 7.47
N THR A 327 10.22 29.30 7.02
CA THR A 327 9.56 28.15 7.65
C THR A 327 10.58 27.21 8.29
N GLU A 328 10.11 26.13 8.91
CA GLU A 328 10.99 25.08 9.43
C GLU A 328 11.80 24.33 8.33
N PHE A 329 11.51 24.52 7.05
CA PHE A 329 12.21 23.96 5.89
C PHE A 329 13.10 25.01 5.18
N GLU A 330 13.38 26.15 5.82
CA GLU A 330 14.15 27.26 5.21
C GLU A 330 15.53 26.80 4.73
N LYS A 331 16.29 26.13 5.59
CA LYS A 331 17.65 25.63 5.25
C LYS A 331 17.66 24.69 4.06
N GLU A 332 16.64 23.83 3.97
CA GLU A 332 16.45 22.90 2.86
C GLU A 332 16.07 23.64 1.58
N ALA A 333 15.23 24.67 1.68
CA ALA A 333 14.84 25.50 0.55
C ALA A 333 16.02 26.35 0.04
N GLU A 334 16.80 26.97 0.92
CA GLU A 334 18.03 27.70 0.57
C GLU A 334 19.03 26.80 -0.16
N LEU A 335 19.25 25.56 0.32
CA LEU A 335 20.13 24.61 -0.36
C LEU A 335 19.62 24.28 -1.78
N VAL A 336 18.32 24.19 -1.99
CA VAL A 336 17.75 23.95 -3.33
C VAL A 336 17.93 25.17 -4.21
N LEU A 337 17.67 26.39 -3.69
CA LEU A 337 17.78 27.66 -4.43
C LEU A 337 19.21 28.02 -4.79
N SER A 338 20.20 27.55 -4.03
CA SER A 338 21.62 27.75 -4.33
C SER A 338 22.16 26.87 -5.47
N GLY A 339 21.38 25.88 -5.92
CA GLY A 339 21.72 24.96 -7.01
C GLY A 339 20.95 25.21 -8.30
N ASP A 340 21.17 24.34 -9.29
CA ASP A 340 20.56 24.46 -10.64
C ASP A 340 19.04 24.18 -10.65
N MET A 341 18.49 23.67 -9.55
CA MET A 341 17.07 23.27 -9.44
C MET A 341 16.57 22.33 -10.55
N ILE A 342 17.49 21.58 -11.19
CA ILE A 342 17.14 20.61 -12.23
C ILE A 342 16.45 19.42 -11.55
N PRO A 343 15.16 19.13 -11.80
CA PRO A 343 14.48 18.04 -11.13
C PRO A 343 15.01 16.67 -11.58
N SER A 344 15.08 15.73 -10.66
CA SER A 344 15.25 14.33 -11.03
C SER A 344 14.04 13.84 -11.81
N LYS A 345 14.24 12.85 -12.67
CA LYS A 345 13.18 12.28 -13.52
C LYS A 345 13.05 10.79 -13.27
N GLY A 346 11.82 10.33 -13.11
CA GLY A 346 11.49 8.91 -13.18
C GLY A 346 11.19 8.46 -14.61
N ARG A 347 10.69 7.22 -14.75
CA ARG A 347 10.43 6.61 -16.07
C ARG A 347 9.03 6.88 -16.61
N LYS A 348 8.09 7.30 -15.76
CA LYS A 348 6.69 7.50 -16.13
C LYS A 348 6.39 8.99 -16.24
N GLU A 349 5.93 9.40 -17.41
CA GLU A 349 5.38 10.73 -17.66
C GLU A 349 3.93 10.58 -18.09
N THR A 350 3.01 11.22 -17.38
CA THR A 350 1.57 11.22 -17.68
C THR A 350 1.05 12.65 -17.75
N LYS A 351 -0.06 12.84 -18.48
CA LYS A 351 -0.63 14.17 -18.72
C LYS A 351 -1.76 14.54 -17.74
N ASP A 352 -2.18 13.59 -16.89
CA ASP A 352 -3.32 13.77 -15.98
C ASP A 352 -2.96 14.67 -14.77
N HIS A 353 -1.98 14.25 -13.98
CA HIS A 353 -1.55 14.97 -12.78
C HIS A 353 -0.03 15.05 -12.68
N PRO A 354 0.52 16.13 -12.11
CA PRO A 354 1.95 16.18 -11.77
C PRO A 354 2.28 15.17 -10.67
N PRO A 355 3.58 14.90 -10.40
CA PRO A 355 4.02 14.21 -9.19
C PRO A 355 3.48 14.90 -7.93
N ILE A 356 3.31 14.12 -6.86
CA ILE A 356 2.85 14.63 -5.56
C ILE A 356 3.86 15.65 -5.04
N HIS A 357 3.38 16.86 -4.76
CA HIS A 357 4.19 17.98 -4.29
C HIS A 357 3.41 18.88 -3.33
N PRO A 358 4.06 19.67 -2.48
CA PRO A 358 3.39 20.63 -1.62
C PRO A 358 2.80 21.78 -2.45
N THR A 359 1.63 22.27 -2.03
CA THR A 359 0.90 23.35 -2.70
C THR A 359 0.63 24.55 -1.79
N ALA A 360 0.84 24.37 -0.48
CA ALA A 360 0.77 25.42 0.53
C ALA A 360 1.61 25.05 1.74
N ILE A 361 1.96 26.04 2.55
CA ILE A 361 2.64 25.86 3.82
C ILE A 361 1.64 25.35 4.85
N ALA A 362 2.06 24.35 5.64
CA ALA A 362 1.39 23.93 6.85
C ALA A 362 2.38 23.97 8.01
N THR A 363 1.88 24.22 9.20
CA THR A 363 2.65 24.22 10.45
C THR A 363 2.24 23.03 11.34
N ARG A 364 3.09 22.67 12.31
CA ARG A 364 2.83 21.48 13.17
C ARG A 364 1.58 21.59 14.03
N ASP A 365 1.18 22.79 14.37
CA ASP A 365 -0.04 23.09 15.13
C ASP A 365 -1.32 22.98 14.30
N GLN A 366 -1.22 23.16 12.97
CA GLN A 366 -2.34 23.06 12.04
C GLN A 366 -2.68 21.62 11.68
N LEU A 367 -1.73 20.69 11.84
CA LEU A 367 -1.85 19.30 11.42
C LEU A 367 -1.73 18.34 12.60
N SER A 368 -2.49 17.25 12.58
CA SER A 368 -2.26 16.16 13.51
C SER A 368 -0.87 15.53 13.29
N LYS A 369 -0.37 14.81 14.29
CA LYS A 369 0.94 14.13 14.20
C LYS A 369 1.08 13.25 12.96
N ASP A 370 0.05 12.52 12.59
CA ASP A 370 0.07 11.62 11.43
C ASP A 370 0.02 12.40 10.11
N GLU A 371 -0.78 13.48 10.05
CA GLU A 371 -0.83 14.39 8.89
C GLU A 371 0.51 15.09 8.69
N TRP A 372 1.14 15.55 9.78
CA TRP A 372 2.46 16.16 9.71
C TRP A 372 3.51 15.21 9.13
N ILE A 373 3.55 13.95 9.58
CA ILE A 373 4.49 12.94 9.05
C ILE A 373 4.35 12.81 7.52
N ILE A 374 3.13 12.79 7.00
CA ILE A 374 2.89 12.65 5.56
C ILE A 374 3.22 13.95 4.82
N TYR A 375 2.85 15.13 5.37
CA TYR A 375 3.18 16.41 4.79
C TYR A 375 4.70 16.63 4.72
N GLU A 376 5.42 16.43 5.83
CA GLU A 376 6.88 16.52 5.90
C GLU A 376 7.55 15.56 4.90
N LEU A 377 7.05 14.32 4.77
CA LEU A 377 7.57 13.35 3.81
C LEU A 377 7.43 13.87 2.37
N VAL A 378 6.31 14.49 2.03
CA VAL A 378 6.06 15.07 0.70
C VAL A 378 6.96 16.28 0.47
N VAL A 379 7.06 17.21 1.42
CA VAL A 379 7.92 18.40 1.33
C VAL A 379 9.38 18.00 1.15
N ARG A 380 9.91 17.14 2.01
CA ARG A 380 11.31 16.69 1.94
C ARG A 380 11.61 15.95 0.64
N ARG A 381 10.66 15.15 0.13
CA ARG A 381 10.84 14.48 -1.17
C ARG A 381 10.86 15.47 -2.33
N PHE A 382 9.96 16.45 -2.32
CA PHE A 382 9.90 17.51 -3.31
C PHE A 382 11.22 18.28 -3.37
N LEU A 383 11.67 18.84 -2.24
CA LEU A 383 12.92 19.58 -2.14
C LEU A 383 14.14 18.73 -2.53
N ALA A 384 14.22 17.49 -2.04
CA ALA A 384 15.34 16.60 -2.36
C ALA A 384 15.41 16.22 -3.85
N SER A 385 14.27 16.19 -4.55
CA SER A 385 14.25 15.92 -6.00
C SER A 385 14.82 17.07 -6.83
N LEU A 386 14.92 18.27 -6.25
CA LEU A 386 15.43 19.49 -6.86
C LEU A 386 16.84 19.88 -6.38
N ALA A 387 17.25 19.39 -5.23
CA ALA A 387 18.51 19.73 -4.57
C ALA A 387 19.76 19.29 -5.37
N PRO A 388 20.96 19.79 -5.05
CA PRO A 388 22.20 19.26 -5.59
C PRO A 388 22.36 17.75 -5.35
N LYS A 389 23.11 17.08 -6.21
CA LYS A 389 23.45 15.66 -6.03
C LYS A 389 24.32 15.47 -4.79
N ALA A 390 24.28 14.28 -4.20
CA ALA A 390 25.24 13.89 -3.18
C ALA A 390 26.51 13.37 -3.86
N VAL A 391 27.69 13.69 -3.30
CA VAL A 391 28.97 13.28 -3.86
C VAL A 391 29.71 12.37 -2.88
N TRP A 392 30.05 11.20 -3.36
CA TRP A 392 30.80 10.21 -2.62
C TRP A 392 32.21 10.09 -3.13
N LYS A 393 33.17 10.07 -2.21
CA LYS A 393 34.53 9.59 -2.47
C LYS A 393 34.56 8.10 -2.23
N ILE A 394 34.85 7.32 -3.27
CA ILE A 394 34.95 5.86 -3.20
C ILE A 394 36.41 5.47 -3.40
N ARG A 395 36.97 4.74 -2.42
CA ARG A 395 38.29 4.14 -2.51
C ARG A 395 38.17 2.62 -2.66
N ARG A 396 39.00 2.05 -3.50
CA ARG A 396 39.12 0.59 -3.68
C ARG A 396 40.55 0.22 -3.70
N VAL A 397 40.92 -0.80 -2.92
CA VAL A 397 42.28 -1.37 -2.90
C VAL A 397 42.17 -2.85 -3.30
N GLU A 398 43.08 -3.26 -4.15
CA GLU A 398 43.34 -4.65 -4.51
C GLU A 398 44.72 -5.05 -4.00
N LEU A 399 44.75 -6.16 -3.26
CA LEU A 399 45.95 -6.68 -2.58
C LEU A 399 46.23 -8.09 -3.10
N ASP A 400 47.49 -8.41 -3.30
CA ASP A 400 47.94 -9.79 -3.57
C ASP A 400 48.77 -10.28 -2.38
N ALA A 401 48.32 -11.40 -1.80
CA ALA A 401 49.04 -12.11 -0.75
C ALA A 401 49.35 -13.53 -1.24
N ASN A 402 50.59 -13.75 -1.73
CA ASN A 402 51.03 -15.02 -2.31
C ASN A 402 50.15 -15.55 -3.46
N GLY A 403 49.76 -14.68 -4.40
CA GLY A 403 48.89 -15.04 -5.52
C GLY A 403 47.38 -15.04 -5.17
N LEU A 404 47.03 -14.74 -3.94
CA LEU A 404 45.67 -14.63 -3.45
C LEU A 404 45.18 -13.18 -3.52
N LYS A 405 44.15 -12.92 -4.32
CA LYS A 405 43.60 -11.56 -4.50
C LYS A 405 42.59 -11.22 -3.44
N PHE A 406 42.83 -10.12 -2.72
CA PHE A 406 41.95 -9.54 -1.72
C PHE A 406 41.49 -8.16 -2.16
N ARG A 407 40.26 -7.81 -1.83
CA ARG A 407 39.67 -6.50 -2.13
C ARG A 407 39.05 -5.87 -0.90
N ALA A 408 39.27 -4.59 -0.75
CA ALA A 408 38.52 -3.75 0.15
C ALA A 408 37.98 -2.52 -0.60
N SER A 409 36.83 -2.04 -0.17
CA SER A 409 36.26 -0.80 -0.68
C SER A 409 35.65 0.01 0.45
N GLY A 410 35.90 1.30 0.42
CA GLY A 410 35.30 2.25 1.34
C GLY A 410 34.71 3.43 0.60
N LYS A 411 33.80 4.11 1.27
CA LYS A 411 33.14 5.32 0.74
C LYS A 411 32.91 6.31 1.87
N VAL A 412 33.10 7.58 1.54
CA VAL A 412 32.86 8.71 2.45
C VAL A 412 31.97 9.72 1.70
N LEU A 413 31.02 10.29 2.39
CA LEU A 413 30.14 11.31 1.83
C LEU A 413 30.82 12.67 1.93
N ILE A 414 31.23 13.21 0.78
CA ILE A 414 31.95 14.51 0.72
C ILE A 414 30.93 15.65 0.69
N GLU A 415 29.94 15.54 -0.20
CA GLU A 415 28.87 16.52 -0.28
C GLU A 415 27.52 15.83 -0.02
N ARG A 416 26.81 16.31 0.98
CA ARG A 416 25.54 15.71 1.37
C ARG A 416 24.43 15.93 0.34
N GLY A 417 24.40 17.12 -0.31
CA GLY A 417 23.38 17.45 -1.29
C GLY A 417 21.96 17.10 -0.82
N TRP A 418 21.20 16.41 -1.66
CA TRP A 418 19.82 15.98 -1.36
C TRP A 418 19.67 15.12 -0.08
N ARG A 419 20.75 14.47 0.39
CA ARG A 419 20.71 13.64 1.60
C ARG A 419 20.54 14.43 2.88
N SER A 420 20.95 15.71 2.89
CA SER A 420 20.68 16.60 4.03
C SER A 420 19.19 16.92 4.19
N ILE A 421 18.44 16.89 3.09
CA ILE A 421 16.99 17.14 3.05
C ILE A 421 16.19 15.86 3.32
N TYR A 422 16.54 14.76 2.62
CA TYR A 422 15.80 13.49 2.71
C TYR A 422 16.41 12.57 3.77
N VAL A 423 16.21 12.95 5.02
CA VAL A 423 16.81 12.33 6.22
C VAL A 423 16.44 10.85 6.47
N TYR A 424 15.53 10.32 5.70
CA TYR A 424 15.06 8.92 5.81
C TYR A 424 16.02 7.88 5.23
N VAL A 425 17.10 8.31 4.58
CA VAL A 425 18.12 7.44 3.98
C VAL A 425 19.44 7.64 4.73
N GLN A 426 19.84 6.65 5.52
CA GLN A 426 21.13 6.70 6.22
C GLN A 426 22.29 6.54 5.25
N ALA A 427 23.37 7.27 5.51
CA ALA A 427 24.65 7.12 4.85
C ALA A 427 25.50 6.15 5.69
N GLU A 428 25.84 4.99 5.14
CA GLU A 428 26.85 4.12 5.74
C GLU A 428 28.20 4.52 5.17
N GLU A 429 29.08 5.00 6.03
CA GLU A 429 30.42 5.44 5.70
C GLU A 429 31.44 4.49 6.32
N ASN A 430 32.47 4.18 5.57
CA ASN A 430 33.65 3.49 6.06
C ASN A 430 34.88 4.10 5.40
N LEU A 431 35.84 4.50 6.19
CA LEU A 431 37.07 5.09 5.69
C LEU A 431 38.06 3.99 5.29
N ILE A 432 38.60 4.09 4.07
CA ILE A 432 39.78 3.34 3.64
C ILE A 432 40.95 4.31 3.52
N PRO A 433 42.10 4.04 4.16
CA PRO A 433 43.33 4.86 3.99
C PRO A 433 43.81 4.84 2.53
N GLU A 434 44.75 5.69 2.22
CA GLU A 434 45.44 5.69 0.94
C GLU A 434 46.49 4.57 0.91
N PHE A 435 46.70 4.01 -0.28
CA PHE A 435 47.68 2.99 -0.57
C PHE A 435 48.40 3.37 -1.85
N GLU A 436 49.68 3.04 -1.91
CA GLU A 436 50.49 3.23 -3.12
C GLU A 436 50.58 1.91 -3.89
N GLU A 437 50.41 1.97 -5.21
CA GLU A 437 50.49 0.78 -6.06
C GLU A 437 51.94 0.25 -6.07
N GLY A 438 52.10 -1.05 -5.86
CA GLY A 438 53.41 -1.71 -5.71
C GLY A 438 53.91 -1.81 -4.27
N GLU A 439 53.28 -1.10 -3.33
CA GLU A 439 53.64 -1.10 -1.91
C GLU A 439 53.45 -2.47 -1.27
N LEU A 440 54.34 -2.84 -0.35
CA LEU A 440 54.20 -4.00 0.53
C LEU A 440 53.62 -3.55 1.87
N VAL A 441 52.46 -4.06 2.22
CA VAL A 441 51.77 -3.75 3.49
C VAL A 441 51.75 -4.97 4.41
N GLU A 442 51.99 -4.75 5.69
CA GLU A 442 51.97 -5.80 6.69
C GLU A 442 50.51 -6.26 6.94
N ILE A 443 50.32 -7.57 7.03
CA ILE A 443 49.06 -8.19 7.39
C ILE A 443 48.97 -8.27 8.93
N GLU A 444 48.24 -7.33 9.52
CA GLU A 444 48.02 -7.20 10.97
C GLU A 444 47.24 -8.39 11.55
N GLY A 445 46.47 -9.05 10.73
CA GLY A 445 45.65 -10.20 11.12
C GLY A 445 44.99 -10.88 9.93
N LYS A 446 44.69 -12.15 10.11
CA LYS A 446 43.91 -12.94 9.13
C LYS A 446 42.85 -13.74 9.83
N ARG A 447 41.68 -13.83 9.23
CA ARG A 447 40.55 -14.59 9.80
C ARG A 447 39.70 -15.26 8.75
N MET A 448 39.09 -16.38 9.13
CA MET A 448 38.09 -17.10 8.38
C MET A 448 36.72 -16.88 9.03
N ALA A 449 35.71 -16.58 8.25
CA ALA A 449 34.33 -16.41 8.70
C ALA A 449 33.41 -17.46 8.02
N GLU A 450 32.78 -18.32 8.84
CA GLU A 450 31.71 -19.17 8.36
C GLU A 450 30.44 -18.33 8.16
N LYS A 451 29.85 -18.41 6.99
CA LYS A 451 28.59 -17.76 6.63
C LYS A 451 27.61 -18.77 6.05
N LYS A 452 26.34 -18.39 6.04
CA LYS A 452 25.28 -19.17 5.45
C LYS A 452 24.51 -18.36 4.44
N THR A 453 24.13 -18.98 3.32
CA THR A 453 23.20 -18.35 2.38
C THR A 453 21.88 -18.06 3.09
N LYS A 454 21.24 -16.95 2.74
CA LYS A 454 19.97 -16.51 3.33
C LYS A 454 18.81 -16.72 2.35
N PRO A 455 17.63 -17.10 2.81
CA PRO A 455 16.44 -17.18 1.97
C PRO A 455 16.05 -15.78 1.42
N PRO A 456 15.25 -15.72 0.35
CA PRO A 456 14.73 -14.46 -0.13
C PRO A 456 13.89 -13.78 0.95
N GLN A 457 13.93 -12.45 0.99
CA GLN A 457 13.18 -11.68 1.98
C GLN A 457 11.69 -11.67 1.67
N ARG A 458 10.85 -11.74 2.72
CA ARG A 458 9.41 -11.50 2.60
C ARG A 458 9.13 -10.09 2.12
N TYR A 459 8.02 -9.92 1.44
CA TYR A 459 7.57 -8.59 1.03
C TYR A 459 7.08 -7.78 2.23
N THR A 460 7.60 -6.56 2.38
CA THR A 460 6.90 -5.51 3.14
C THR A 460 5.75 -4.97 2.30
N THR A 461 4.78 -4.31 2.94
CA THR A 461 3.64 -3.70 2.21
C THR A 461 4.11 -2.76 1.11
N GLY A 462 5.11 -1.92 1.37
CA GLY A 462 5.67 -1.01 0.36
C GLY A 462 6.38 -1.72 -0.80
N ARG A 463 7.15 -2.80 -0.52
CA ARG A 463 7.78 -3.61 -1.59
C ARG A 463 6.74 -4.34 -2.43
N LEU A 464 5.66 -4.81 -1.81
CA LEU A 464 4.58 -5.48 -2.53
C LEU A 464 3.85 -4.50 -3.47
N ILE A 465 3.53 -3.27 -3.02
CA ILE A 465 2.92 -2.23 -3.87
C ILE A 465 3.77 -1.96 -5.12
N LYS A 466 5.09 -1.84 -4.94
CA LYS A 466 6.02 -1.64 -6.07
C LYS A 466 6.05 -2.84 -7.02
N LEU A 467 5.99 -4.06 -6.49
CA LEU A 467 5.93 -5.27 -7.32
C LEU A 467 4.59 -5.36 -8.07
N MET A 468 3.46 -5.04 -7.41
CA MET A 468 2.15 -4.97 -8.05
C MET A 468 2.16 -3.99 -9.22
N GLU A 469 2.74 -2.80 -9.06
CA GLU A 469 2.89 -1.84 -10.15
C GLU A 469 3.70 -2.41 -11.32
N LYS A 470 4.85 -3.04 -11.03
CA LYS A 470 5.70 -3.65 -12.07
C LYS A 470 4.98 -4.73 -12.87
N LEU A 471 4.06 -5.46 -12.24
CA LEU A 471 3.30 -6.56 -12.82
C LEU A 471 1.92 -6.15 -13.36
N GLY A 472 1.59 -4.85 -13.41
CA GLY A 472 0.28 -4.38 -13.87
C GLY A 472 -0.89 -4.78 -12.95
N LEU A 473 -0.64 -5.14 -11.69
CA LEU A 473 -1.66 -5.56 -10.74
C LEU A 473 -2.32 -4.36 -10.06
N GLY A 474 -3.54 -4.04 -10.49
CA GLY A 474 -4.31 -2.92 -9.98
C GLY A 474 -3.74 -1.55 -10.36
N THR A 475 -4.48 -0.51 -10.02
CA THR A 475 -4.15 0.88 -10.36
C THR A 475 -3.53 1.63 -9.18
N LYS A 476 -3.06 2.85 -9.43
CA LYS A 476 -2.65 3.82 -8.39
C LYS A 476 -3.69 3.96 -7.27
N SER A 477 -4.96 3.87 -7.60
CA SER A 477 -6.06 4.02 -6.62
C SER A 477 -6.36 2.76 -5.81
N THR A 478 -6.01 1.56 -6.28
CA THR A 478 -6.52 0.31 -5.70
C THR A 478 -5.49 -0.60 -5.05
N ARG A 479 -4.19 -0.46 -5.35
CA ARG A 479 -3.16 -1.38 -4.81
C ARG A 479 -3.15 -1.46 -3.28
N HIS A 480 -3.26 -0.34 -2.59
CA HIS A 480 -3.28 -0.30 -1.13
C HIS A 480 -4.55 -0.91 -0.54
N GLU A 481 -5.70 -0.75 -1.22
CA GLU A 481 -6.97 -1.36 -0.82
C GLU A 481 -6.95 -2.89 -0.95
N ILE A 482 -6.34 -3.41 -2.02
CA ILE A 482 -6.15 -4.86 -2.19
C ILE A 482 -5.34 -5.44 -1.04
N ILE A 483 -4.23 -4.81 -0.65
CA ILE A 483 -3.43 -5.26 0.50
C ILE A 483 -4.26 -5.22 1.78
N LYS A 484 -5.02 -4.14 2.02
CA LYS A 484 -5.94 -4.04 3.15
C LYS A 484 -6.98 -5.16 3.14
N LYS A 485 -7.55 -5.50 1.97
CA LYS A 485 -8.48 -6.64 1.82
C LYS A 485 -7.82 -7.95 2.21
N LEU A 486 -6.58 -8.22 1.81
CA LEU A 486 -5.86 -9.43 2.21
C LEU A 486 -5.73 -9.56 3.74
N TYR A 487 -5.43 -8.46 4.45
CA TYR A 487 -5.42 -8.46 5.92
C TYR A 487 -6.82 -8.67 6.52
N SER A 488 -7.82 -7.94 6.04
CA SER A 488 -9.18 -8.00 6.59
C SER A 488 -9.86 -9.36 6.36
N ARG A 489 -9.45 -10.11 5.32
CA ARG A 489 -9.90 -11.47 5.02
C ARG A 489 -9.09 -12.56 5.73
N GLY A 490 -8.11 -12.18 6.55
CA GLY A 490 -7.28 -13.14 7.27
C GLY A 490 -6.36 -13.98 6.38
N TYR A 491 -6.07 -13.54 5.15
CA TYR A 491 -5.15 -14.25 4.27
C TYR A 491 -3.70 -13.98 4.61
N VAL A 492 -3.40 -12.80 5.15
CA VAL A 492 -2.05 -12.40 5.51
C VAL A 492 -2.00 -11.70 6.87
N TYR A 493 -0.84 -11.74 7.51
CA TYR A 493 -0.58 -11.05 8.77
C TYR A 493 0.86 -10.54 8.84
N GLY A 494 1.11 -9.60 9.76
CA GLY A 494 2.45 -9.04 10.00
C GLY A 494 2.96 -8.14 8.87
N ASN A 495 4.04 -7.42 9.15
CA ASN A 495 4.80 -6.67 8.14
C ASN A 495 6.29 -6.84 8.51
N PRO A 496 7.07 -7.61 7.72
CA PRO A 496 6.76 -8.21 6.42
C PRO A 496 5.61 -9.21 6.40
N LEU A 497 4.89 -9.27 5.25
CA LEU A 497 3.70 -10.09 5.06
C LEU A 497 3.99 -11.58 5.14
N LYS A 498 3.14 -12.29 5.88
CA LYS A 498 3.15 -13.75 6.00
C LYS A 498 1.78 -14.30 5.63
N PRO A 499 1.67 -15.29 4.74
CA PRO A 499 0.40 -15.91 4.42
C PRO A 499 -0.04 -16.87 5.52
N THR A 500 -1.35 -17.03 5.68
CA THR A 500 -2.00 -18.02 6.54
C THR A 500 -2.12 -19.36 5.82
N SER A 501 -2.49 -20.44 6.51
CA SER A 501 -2.76 -21.73 5.87
C SER A 501 -3.99 -21.64 4.96
N THR A 502 -4.99 -20.83 5.31
CA THR A 502 -6.12 -20.53 4.43
C THR A 502 -5.66 -19.88 3.13
N ALA A 503 -4.66 -18.98 3.17
CA ALA A 503 -4.09 -18.39 1.96
C ALA A 503 -3.44 -19.42 1.05
N PHE A 504 -2.68 -20.36 1.62
CA PHE A 504 -2.10 -21.48 0.85
C PHE A 504 -3.20 -22.34 0.22
N ALA A 505 -4.22 -22.73 1.01
CA ALA A 505 -5.34 -23.53 0.52
C ALA A 505 -6.09 -22.86 -0.63
N VAL A 506 -6.38 -21.56 -0.52
CA VAL A 506 -7.06 -20.79 -1.58
C VAL A 506 -6.21 -20.75 -2.86
N ILE A 507 -4.92 -20.46 -2.74
CA ILE A 507 -4.04 -20.41 -3.93
C ILE A 507 -3.85 -21.80 -4.54
N ASP A 508 -3.69 -22.84 -3.74
CA ASP A 508 -3.55 -24.23 -4.23
C ASP A 508 -4.81 -24.71 -4.94
N ALA A 509 -5.96 -24.42 -4.35
CA ALA A 509 -7.24 -24.74 -4.92
C ALA A 509 -7.46 -24.02 -6.26
N LEU A 510 -7.14 -22.73 -6.34
CA LEU A 510 -7.23 -21.95 -7.59
C LEU A 510 -6.20 -22.42 -8.62
N LYS A 511 -4.96 -22.71 -8.24
CA LYS A 511 -3.93 -23.20 -9.17
C LYS A 511 -4.31 -24.53 -9.82
N ARG A 512 -4.91 -25.46 -9.07
CA ARG A 512 -5.34 -26.76 -9.61
C ARG A 512 -6.53 -26.69 -10.54
N ASN A 513 -7.47 -25.77 -10.25
CA ASN A 513 -8.74 -25.74 -10.95
C ASN A 513 -8.88 -24.58 -11.94
N ALA A 514 -8.13 -23.50 -11.76
CA ALA A 514 -8.20 -22.29 -12.59
C ALA A 514 -6.94 -21.42 -12.41
N GLU A 515 -5.76 -21.95 -12.74
CA GLU A 515 -4.48 -21.29 -12.48
C GLU A 515 -4.40 -19.87 -13.04
N ILE A 516 -4.96 -19.65 -14.22
CA ILE A 516 -4.96 -18.36 -14.91
C ILE A 516 -5.52 -17.21 -14.07
N ILE A 517 -6.46 -17.47 -13.13
CA ILE A 517 -7.01 -16.48 -12.20
C ILE A 517 -5.96 -15.95 -11.22
N THR A 518 -4.92 -16.72 -11.00
CA THR A 518 -3.84 -16.39 -10.06
C THR A 518 -2.63 -15.76 -10.74
N LEU A 519 -2.66 -15.60 -12.06
CA LEU A 519 -1.59 -15.01 -12.86
C LEU A 519 -1.80 -13.49 -13.01
N PRO A 520 -0.70 -12.69 -13.01
CA PRO A 520 -0.77 -11.24 -13.24
C PRO A 520 -1.27 -10.86 -14.62
N ASP A 521 -0.93 -11.63 -15.65
CA ASP A 521 -1.10 -11.27 -17.08
C ASP A 521 -2.56 -10.97 -17.43
N MET A 522 -3.49 -11.77 -16.92
CA MET A 522 -4.92 -11.53 -17.11
C MET A 522 -5.38 -10.18 -16.58
N THR A 523 -4.87 -9.81 -15.40
CA THR A 523 -5.21 -8.51 -14.79
C THR A 523 -4.58 -7.35 -15.56
N ALA A 524 -3.34 -7.50 -16.01
CA ALA A 524 -2.66 -6.51 -16.82
C ALA A 524 -3.39 -6.28 -18.15
N LYS A 525 -3.79 -7.36 -18.85
CA LYS A 525 -4.60 -7.28 -20.07
C LYS A 525 -5.91 -6.51 -19.86
N LEU A 526 -6.64 -6.81 -18.79
CA LEU A 526 -7.88 -6.09 -18.47
C LEU A 526 -7.66 -4.60 -18.17
N GLU A 527 -6.56 -4.21 -17.53
CA GLU A 527 -6.24 -2.79 -17.33
C GLU A 527 -5.90 -2.09 -18.68
N GLU A 528 -5.19 -2.76 -19.57
CA GLU A 528 -4.94 -2.26 -20.94
C GLU A 528 -6.23 -2.11 -21.74
N GLU A 529 -7.18 -3.04 -21.60
CA GLU A 529 -8.50 -2.95 -22.22
C GLU A 529 -9.32 -1.77 -21.66
N MET A 530 -9.22 -1.49 -20.33
CA MET A 530 -9.84 -0.30 -19.75
C MET A 530 -9.21 0.99 -20.28
N ASP A 531 -7.88 1.02 -20.50
CA ASP A 531 -7.21 2.15 -21.14
C ASP A 531 -7.70 2.34 -22.58
N ALA A 532 -7.85 1.26 -23.34
CA ALA A 532 -8.35 1.29 -24.72
C ALA A 532 -9.83 1.78 -24.78
N ILE A 533 -10.68 1.42 -23.80
CA ILE A 533 -12.05 1.95 -23.69
C ILE A 533 -12.00 3.46 -23.40
N ALA A 534 -11.15 3.92 -22.48
CA ALA A 534 -10.99 5.33 -22.17
C ALA A 534 -10.51 6.15 -23.37
N GLU A 535 -9.71 5.55 -24.25
CA GLU A 535 -9.26 6.17 -25.50
C GLU A 535 -10.28 6.04 -26.67
N GLY A 536 -11.42 5.37 -26.46
CA GLY A 536 -12.44 5.13 -27.48
C GLY A 536 -12.05 4.09 -28.53
N LYS A 537 -11.01 3.29 -28.29
CA LYS A 537 -10.48 2.27 -29.23
C LYS A 537 -11.12 0.90 -29.06
N LEU A 538 -11.77 0.63 -27.94
CA LEU A 538 -12.38 -0.67 -27.64
C LEU A 538 -13.82 -0.48 -27.12
N ASP A 539 -14.73 -1.36 -27.58
CA ASP A 539 -16.11 -1.36 -27.10
C ASP A 539 -16.29 -2.13 -25.79
N GLU A 540 -17.13 -1.62 -24.91
CA GLU A 540 -17.41 -2.23 -23.59
C GLU A 540 -17.96 -3.67 -23.67
N ARG A 541 -18.78 -3.94 -24.69
CA ARG A 541 -19.42 -5.25 -24.89
C ARG A 541 -18.38 -6.34 -25.11
N THR A 542 -17.33 -6.05 -25.87
CA THR A 542 -16.24 -6.99 -26.12
C THR A 542 -15.62 -7.46 -24.82
N VAL A 543 -15.22 -6.54 -23.94
CA VAL A 543 -14.59 -6.87 -22.65
C VAL A 543 -15.53 -7.66 -21.73
N LEU A 544 -16.80 -7.29 -21.68
CA LEU A 544 -17.79 -8.01 -20.88
C LEU A 544 -18.04 -9.43 -21.41
N LEU A 545 -18.12 -9.61 -22.72
CA LEU A 545 -18.32 -10.93 -23.35
C LEU A 545 -17.09 -11.83 -23.11
N GLU A 546 -15.87 -11.30 -23.27
CA GLU A 546 -14.64 -12.05 -22.96
C GLU A 546 -14.59 -12.45 -21.47
N THR A 547 -14.96 -11.55 -20.59
CA THR A 547 -15.07 -11.83 -19.15
C THR A 547 -16.05 -12.96 -18.85
N VAL A 548 -17.25 -12.91 -19.44
CA VAL A 548 -18.28 -13.95 -19.26
C VAL A 548 -17.82 -15.30 -19.83
N ARG A 549 -17.20 -15.32 -21.01
CA ARG A 549 -16.64 -16.54 -21.63
C ARG A 549 -15.61 -17.17 -20.69
N PHE A 550 -14.66 -16.37 -20.25
CA PHE A 550 -13.60 -16.81 -19.34
C PHE A 550 -14.14 -17.41 -18.03
N LEU A 551 -15.07 -16.71 -17.36
CA LEU A 551 -15.66 -17.21 -16.11
C LEU A 551 -16.49 -18.46 -16.32
N ARG A 552 -17.10 -18.65 -17.51
CA ARG A 552 -17.80 -19.87 -17.87
C ARG A 552 -16.83 -21.05 -17.98
N GLU A 553 -15.72 -20.88 -18.70
CA GLU A 553 -14.68 -21.89 -18.82
C GLU A 553 -14.13 -22.31 -17.45
N VAL A 554 -13.90 -21.34 -16.57
CA VAL A 554 -13.49 -21.59 -15.18
C VAL A 554 -14.53 -22.45 -14.45
N LEU A 555 -15.82 -22.11 -14.52
CA LEU A 555 -16.87 -22.86 -13.83
C LEU A 555 -17.10 -24.26 -14.40
N GLU A 556 -16.75 -24.49 -15.66
CA GLU A 556 -16.86 -25.79 -16.32
C GLU A 556 -15.67 -26.69 -15.99
N GLY A 557 -14.48 -26.12 -15.79
CA GLY A 557 -13.26 -26.86 -15.47
C GLY A 557 -13.07 -27.16 -13.98
N VAL A 558 -13.87 -26.58 -13.08
CA VAL A 558 -13.64 -26.72 -11.63
C VAL A 558 -14.29 -27.99 -11.06
N ASN A 559 -13.49 -28.83 -10.37
CA ASN A 559 -13.98 -29.88 -9.50
C ASN A 559 -14.34 -29.30 -8.12
N ILE A 560 -15.64 -29.06 -7.89
CA ILE A 560 -16.17 -28.42 -6.67
C ILE A 560 -15.86 -29.25 -5.39
N GLN A 561 -15.88 -30.58 -5.48
CA GLN A 561 -15.63 -31.46 -4.31
C GLN A 561 -14.17 -31.39 -3.87
N GLU A 562 -13.23 -31.47 -4.81
CA GLU A 562 -11.79 -31.37 -4.54
C GLU A 562 -11.42 -29.96 -4.05
N LEU A 563 -11.95 -28.92 -4.70
CA LEU A 563 -11.83 -27.54 -4.28
C LEU A 563 -12.26 -27.36 -2.82
N GLY A 564 -13.45 -27.90 -2.48
CA GLY A 564 -14.03 -27.79 -1.14
C GLY A 564 -13.20 -28.53 -0.08
N LYS A 565 -12.67 -29.71 -0.40
CA LYS A 565 -11.79 -30.46 0.50
C LYS A 565 -10.52 -29.70 0.80
N CYS A 566 -9.81 -29.24 -0.23
CA CYS A 566 -8.57 -28.48 -0.09
C CYS A 566 -8.74 -27.21 0.77
N LEU A 567 -9.83 -26.49 0.58
CA LEU A 567 -10.15 -25.28 1.34
C LEU A 567 -10.46 -25.59 2.81
N ARG A 568 -11.26 -26.60 3.10
CA ARG A 568 -11.58 -27.00 4.49
C ARG A 568 -10.37 -27.43 5.26
N ASP A 569 -9.49 -28.23 4.67
CA ASP A 569 -8.25 -28.70 5.30
C ASP A 569 -7.34 -27.51 5.68
N GLY A 570 -7.16 -26.55 4.79
CA GLY A 570 -6.37 -25.36 5.07
C GLY A 570 -6.96 -24.44 6.15
N ILE A 571 -8.28 -24.29 6.17
CA ILE A 571 -8.98 -23.50 7.21
C ILE A 571 -8.84 -24.17 8.57
N GLU A 572 -8.98 -25.49 8.63
CA GLU A 572 -8.84 -26.24 9.88
C GLU A 572 -7.39 -26.17 10.41
N GLU A 573 -6.40 -26.19 9.52
CA GLU A 573 -5.00 -26.02 9.91
C GLU A 573 -4.76 -24.61 10.49
N ASP A 574 -5.31 -23.52 9.89
CA ASP A 574 -5.23 -22.18 10.45
C ASP A 574 -5.87 -22.10 11.83
N ARG A 575 -7.06 -22.70 11.98
CA ARG A 575 -7.76 -22.75 13.25
C ARG A 575 -6.94 -23.46 14.34
N ARG A 576 -6.30 -24.59 14.00
CA ARG A 576 -5.39 -25.30 14.93
C ARG A 576 -4.22 -24.42 15.35
N ARG A 577 -3.54 -23.79 14.39
CA ARG A 577 -2.43 -22.87 14.65
C ARG A 577 -2.84 -21.66 15.49
N GLU A 578 -4.02 -21.11 15.26
CA GLU A 578 -4.55 -20.00 16.06
C GLU A 578 -4.83 -20.44 17.50
N ILE A 579 -5.42 -21.63 17.69
CA ILE A 579 -5.64 -22.23 19.00
C ILE A 579 -4.30 -22.42 19.72
N GLU A 580 -3.32 -23.02 19.09
CA GLU A 580 -1.99 -23.24 19.66
C GLU A 580 -1.30 -21.93 20.07
N LYS A 581 -1.34 -20.92 19.18
CA LYS A 581 -0.74 -19.60 19.43
C LYS A 581 -1.40 -18.88 20.61
N ASN A 582 -2.72 -18.94 20.71
CA ASN A 582 -3.50 -18.29 21.74
C ASN A 582 -3.77 -19.19 22.96
N SER A 583 -3.20 -20.39 22.98
CA SER A 583 -3.34 -21.33 24.09
C SER A 583 -2.60 -20.87 25.34
N ILE A 584 -3.34 -20.86 26.43
CA ILE A 584 -2.85 -20.56 27.78
C ILE A 584 -2.49 -21.84 28.53
N GLY A 585 -3.23 -22.92 28.27
CA GLY A 585 -3.07 -24.20 28.97
C GLY A 585 -4.29 -25.09 28.81
N ILE A 586 -4.41 -26.09 29.69
CA ILE A 586 -5.48 -27.08 29.66
C ILE A 586 -6.62 -26.64 30.58
N CYS A 587 -7.84 -26.89 30.16
CA CYS A 587 -9.05 -26.58 30.95
C CYS A 587 -9.16 -27.52 32.16
N PRO A 588 -9.26 -27.00 33.39
CA PRO A 588 -9.38 -27.82 34.59
C PRO A 588 -10.73 -28.54 34.68
N LYS A 589 -11.77 -28.13 33.89
CA LYS A 589 -13.09 -28.73 33.92
C LYS A 589 -13.22 -29.95 32.96
N CYS A 590 -12.58 -29.90 31.77
CA CYS A 590 -12.84 -30.91 30.73
C CYS A 590 -11.60 -31.36 29.96
N GLY A 591 -10.40 -30.90 30.32
CA GLY A 591 -9.18 -31.21 29.58
C GLY A 591 -9.04 -30.59 28.19
N GLY A 592 -9.97 -29.75 27.76
CA GLY A 592 -9.87 -28.98 26.49
C GLY A 592 -8.84 -27.85 26.59
N MET A 593 -8.51 -27.24 25.45
CA MET A 593 -7.57 -26.11 25.41
C MET A 593 -8.23 -24.81 25.91
N LEU A 594 -7.51 -24.05 26.72
CA LEU A 594 -7.90 -22.70 27.12
C LEU A 594 -7.23 -21.69 26.20
N VAL A 595 -8.05 -20.87 25.52
CA VAL A 595 -7.56 -19.88 24.54
C VAL A 595 -8.15 -18.49 24.81
N ILE A 596 -7.40 -17.46 24.46
CA ILE A 596 -7.91 -16.09 24.53
C ILE A 596 -8.93 -15.90 23.42
N LYS A 597 -10.18 -15.61 23.79
CA LYS A 597 -11.31 -15.32 22.92
C LYS A 597 -11.74 -13.85 23.05
N ARG A 598 -12.32 -13.29 22.00
CA ARG A 598 -12.94 -11.96 22.01
C ARG A 598 -14.22 -11.99 21.19
N VAL A 599 -15.36 -11.87 21.86
CA VAL A 599 -16.68 -11.68 21.22
C VAL A 599 -17.11 -10.21 21.36
N ARG A 600 -17.67 -9.83 22.48
CA ARG A 600 -17.88 -8.40 22.87
C ARG A 600 -16.79 -7.98 23.88
N LYS A 601 -16.50 -8.87 24.81
CA LYS A 601 -15.43 -8.70 25.83
C LYS A 601 -14.35 -9.76 25.58
N ARG A 602 -13.13 -9.46 26.03
CA ARG A 602 -12.01 -10.40 25.98
C ARG A 602 -12.02 -11.30 27.21
N PHE A 603 -11.84 -12.59 26.99
CA PHE A 603 -11.79 -13.61 28.05
C PHE A 603 -10.97 -14.82 27.60
N ILE A 604 -10.54 -15.67 28.54
CA ILE A 604 -10.03 -16.98 28.22
C ILE A 604 -11.22 -17.94 28.26
N GLY A 605 -11.41 -18.70 27.19
CA GLY A 605 -12.50 -19.67 27.10
C GLY A 605 -12.01 -21.05 26.66
N CYS A 606 -12.64 -22.09 27.16
CA CYS A 606 -12.36 -23.45 26.74
C CYS A 606 -12.83 -23.70 25.29
N THR A 607 -12.12 -24.60 24.59
CA THR A 607 -12.48 -25.04 23.23
C THR A 607 -13.58 -26.13 23.24
N ARG A 608 -13.82 -26.79 24.38
CA ARG A 608 -14.76 -27.94 24.49
C ARG A 608 -15.95 -27.71 25.43
N CYS A 609 -15.80 -26.83 26.45
CA CYS A 609 -16.88 -26.59 27.41
C CYS A 609 -17.10 -25.09 27.64
N ASP A 610 -18.03 -24.74 28.51
CA ASP A 610 -18.44 -23.36 28.88
C ASP A 610 -17.46 -22.66 29.84
N PHE A 611 -16.40 -23.33 30.29
CA PHE A 611 -15.43 -22.75 31.23
C PHE A 611 -14.77 -21.49 30.65
N SER A 612 -14.81 -20.41 31.45
CA SER A 612 -14.21 -19.15 31.04
C SER A 612 -13.59 -18.38 32.21
N ILE A 613 -12.54 -17.60 31.91
CA ILE A 613 -11.83 -16.72 32.85
C ILE A 613 -11.88 -15.30 32.28
N PRO A 614 -12.37 -14.31 33.04
CA PRO A 614 -12.39 -12.93 32.57
C PRO A 614 -10.97 -12.36 32.42
N LEU A 615 -10.79 -11.45 31.46
CA LEU A 615 -9.53 -10.76 31.20
C LEU A 615 -9.70 -9.25 31.21
N PRO A 616 -8.65 -8.46 31.53
CA PRO A 616 -8.68 -7.01 31.42
C PRO A 616 -9.04 -6.57 30.01
N GLN A 617 -9.94 -5.61 29.86
CA GLN A 617 -10.46 -5.16 28.57
C GLN A 617 -9.59 -4.09 27.89
N LYS A 618 -8.82 -3.33 28.66
CA LYS A 618 -7.86 -2.31 28.17
C LYS A 618 -6.46 -2.93 28.01
N GLY A 619 -5.62 -2.35 27.15
CA GLY A 619 -4.26 -2.81 26.91
C GLY A 619 -4.14 -4.04 26.00
N ARG A 620 -2.90 -4.38 25.62
CA ARG A 620 -2.57 -5.55 24.79
C ARG A 620 -2.04 -6.69 25.65
N ILE A 621 -2.62 -7.87 25.54
CA ILE A 621 -2.17 -9.08 26.27
C ILE A 621 -1.09 -9.79 25.46
N TYR A 622 -0.07 -10.26 26.19
CA TYR A 622 1.02 -11.09 25.69
C TYR A 622 1.05 -12.39 26.51
N ILE A 623 1.02 -13.52 25.81
CA ILE A 623 1.24 -14.82 26.39
C ILE A 623 2.74 -15.03 26.50
N THR A 624 3.24 -15.37 27.69
CA THR A 624 4.68 -15.62 27.93
C THR A 624 5.00 -17.10 27.72
N SER A 625 6.28 -17.43 27.59
CA SER A 625 6.76 -18.81 27.62
C SER A 625 6.79 -19.43 29.03
N LYS A 626 6.74 -18.58 30.07
CA LYS A 626 6.77 -19.02 31.47
C LYS A 626 5.44 -19.65 31.86
N GLN A 627 5.49 -20.81 32.49
CA GLN A 627 4.32 -21.51 33.01
C GLN A 627 4.16 -21.30 34.52
N CYS A 628 2.96 -21.49 35.00
CA CYS A 628 2.65 -21.57 36.42
C CYS A 628 3.05 -22.98 36.95
N ASP A 629 3.73 -23.02 38.07
CA ASP A 629 4.20 -24.27 38.64
C ASP A 629 3.05 -25.17 39.13
N GLU A 630 1.99 -24.52 39.63
CA GLU A 630 0.79 -25.18 40.15
C GLU A 630 -0.17 -25.66 39.05
N HIS A 631 -0.52 -24.79 38.11
CA HIS A 631 -1.56 -25.08 37.12
C HIS A 631 -1.03 -25.39 35.73
N LYS A 632 0.29 -25.34 35.50
CA LYS A 632 0.95 -25.53 34.20
C LYS A 632 0.42 -24.65 33.08
N MET A 633 -0.27 -23.54 33.43
CA MET A 633 -0.78 -22.54 32.50
C MET A 633 0.26 -21.47 32.21
N LYS A 634 0.32 -21.00 30.97
CA LYS A 634 1.20 -19.91 30.56
C LYS A 634 0.82 -18.60 31.28
N LYS A 635 1.82 -17.93 31.84
CA LYS A 635 1.66 -16.61 32.44
C LYS A 635 1.41 -15.55 31.38
N ILE A 636 0.66 -14.52 31.69
CA ILE A 636 0.31 -13.44 30.76
C ILE A 636 0.79 -12.08 31.27
N LYS A 637 1.11 -11.20 30.33
CA LYS A 637 1.45 -9.79 30.58
C LYS A 637 0.48 -8.89 29.81
N ILE A 638 0.23 -7.71 30.35
CA ILE A 638 -0.57 -6.67 29.70
C ILE A 638 0.27 -5.41 29.49
N ARG A 639 0.19 -4.82 28.31
CA ARG A 639 0.81 -3.53 27.98
C ARG A 639 -0.27 -2.49 27.78
N THR A 640 -0.21 -1.42 28.57
CA THR A 640 -1.07 -0.23 28.47
C THR A 640 -0.25 0.96 27.99
N LYS A 641 -0.82 2.15 27.99
CA LYS A 641 -0.09 3.41 27.74
C LYS A 641 0.93 3.69 28.84
N ASP A 642 0.63 3.25 30.08
CA ASP A 642 1.37 3.55 31.29
C ASP A 642 2.48 2.54 31.60
N GLY A 643 2.60 1.45 30.81
CA GLY A 643 3.64 0.43 30.98
C GLY A 643 3.20 -1.00 30.67
N THR A 644 4.08 -1.94 31.04
CA THR A 644 3.83 -3.38 30.89
C THR A 644 3.76 -4.04 32.27
N TRP A 645 2.65 -4.71 32.54
CA TRP A 645 2.35 -5.34 33.83
C TRP A 645 2.32 -6.85 33.67
N ASP A 646 2.96 -7.57 34.61
CA ASP A 646 2.88 -9.03 34.68
C ASP A 646 1.60 -9.41 35.44
N LEU A 647 0.68 -10.08 34.77
CA LEU A 647 -0.57 -10.56 35.35
C LEU A 647 -0.43 -11.99 35.95
N GLY A 648 0.71 -12.64 35.74
CA GLY A 648 0.93 -14.00 36.23
C GLY A 648 0.03 -15.05 35.59
N CYS A 649 -0.32 -16.08 36.36
CA CYS A 649 -1.22 -17.14 35.91
C CYS A 649 -2.69 -16.69 35.96
N PRO A 650 -3.42 -16.72 34.82
CA PRO A 650 -4.82 -16.29 34.79
C PRO A 650 -5.74 -17.11 35.69
N TYR A 651 -5.43 -18.39 35.87
CA TYR A 651 -6.26 -19.28 36.68
C TYR A 651 -6.02 -19.07 38.18
N CYS A 652 -4.78 -18.83 38.62
CA CYS A 652 -4.52 -18.41 40.01
C CYS A 652 -5.30 -17.11 40.37
N ASN A 653 -5.29 -16.12 39.45
CA ASN A 653 -6.04 -14.89 39.65
C ASN A 653 -7.55 -15.11 39.73
N TYR A 654 -8.06 -16.01 38.88
CA TYR A 654 -9.47 -16.38 38.87
C TYR A 654 -9.89 -17.07 40.18
N LEU A 655 -9.09 -17.99 40.72
CA LEU A 655 -9.34 -18.67 41.97
C LEU A 655 -9.34 -17.67 43.17
N LYS A 656 -8.33 -16.79 43.24
CA LYS A 656 -8.27 -15.72 44.23
C LYS A 656 -9.51 -14.84 44.20
N TRP A 657 -9.91 -14.42 42.99
CA TRP A 657 -11.11 -13.60 42.86
C TRP A 657 -12.41 -14.32 43.26
N LYS A 658 -12.50 -15.61 42.97
CA LYS A 658 -13.67 -16.44 43.29
C LYS A 658 -13.74 -16.77 44.81
N GLY A 659 -12.59 -16.93 45.47
CA GLY A 659 -12.50 -17.15 46.88
C GLY A 659 -12.71 -15.90 47.74
N GLN A 660 -12.68 -14.71 47.13
CA GLN A 660 -12.97 -13.43 47.79
C GLN A 660 -14.48 -13.05 47.72
N ARG A 661 -15.29 -13.87 47.08
CA ARG A 661 -16.76 -13.77 47.06
C ARG A 661 -17.37 -14.94 47.80
#